data_761f914f62106572239df6a99f5af9d2
#
_entry.id   761f914f62106572239df6a99f5af9d2
#
_cell.length_a   1.000
_cell.length_b   1.000
_cell.length_c   1.000
_cell.angle_alpha   90.00
_cell.angle_beta   90.00
_cell.angle_gamma   90.00
#
_symmetry.space_group_name_H-M   'P 1'
#
loop_
_entity.id
_entity.type
_entity.pdbx_description
1 polymer ?
#
loop_
_entity_poly.entity_id
_entity_poly.type
_entity_poly.pdbx_seq_one_letter_code
_entity_poly.pdbx_strand_id
1 'polypeptide(L)'
;MRSICTTFLLRKKVLSLGKAKEKSVFLLLFARLFVPLQIVMIVCIAEKPSVARDIARIIGATTSHDGYMEGNGFQVTWTFGHLCTLKEPHDYTPMWKSWSLTSLPMIPERFGIKLIDDNGIKKQFSIIERLMQQAERIVNCGDAGQEGELIQRWVMQKAQAKCPVSRLWISSMTDEAIREGFQNLKDQQDYQPLYMAGLSRAIGDWLLGMNATRLYTLKYGQNRQVLSIGRVQTPTLALIVNRQKEIDNFKPEPYWVLATVYRDTTFTATKGKFTSKEEGEQAFQTIEGKPFTVTKVEKKEGKEQPPQLYDLTSLQVDCNRKFGFSAEMTLNLIQALYEKKYTTYPRVDTQYLSDDIYPKCPQTMNSLYQTKFGGVAPYAALIKPIGGKPLKKSKRVFDTSKVTDHHAIIPTGVIPQNLSDAERKVFDLVARRFIGVFLPDCKFSTTTVLGEVRSAATESQPTENAIEFKATGKEILDPGWRVVREEKKEKEEEDDQQDTSLTSNSSPLTSEKDEERTLPTFVKGESGEHRPTLTEKMTTPPPYYNEASLLRAMETAGKFVEDETLRAAMKENGIGRPSSRASIIETLFKRHYIRREKKRLVATPTGIELIDLIREELLKSCELTGIWEKKLRDIEHQKYDAQQFIQELKAQVTDIVRDVMSDPTNRRITVAPPEPVKGKKEKKEKK
;
A
#
# COMPACT_ATOMS: atom_id res chain seq x y z
N MET A 1 29.56 -20.27 41.08
CA MET A 1 30.38 -21.00 42.11
C MET A 1 31.04 -20.10 43.15
N ARG A 2 31.39 -18.82 42.88
CA ARG A 2 31.99 -17.94 43.90
C ARG A 2 31.00 -17.45 44.98
N SER A 3 29.72 -17.40 44.75
CA SER A 3 28.68 -16.98 45.72
C SER A 3 28.40 -18.00 46.81
N ILE A 4 28.51 -19.30 46.49
CA ILE A 4 28.19 -20.38 47.47
C ILE A 4 29.32 -20.59 48.51
N CYS A 5 30.56 -20.31 48.14
CA CYS A 5 31.71 -20.45 49.05
C CYS A 5 31.76 -19.39 50.13
N THR A 6 31.29 -18.15 49.82
CA THR A 6 31.24 -17.05 50.77
C THR A 6 30.15 -17.24 51.87
N THR A 7 29.05 -17.90 51.51
CA THR A 7 27.96 -18.19 52.42
C THR A 7 28.32 -19.29 53.44
N PHE A 8 29.17 -20.25 53.04
CA PHE A 8 29.61 -21.35 53.90
C PHE A 8 30.66 -20.89 54.95
N LEU A 9 31.54 -19.95 54.60
CA LEU A 9 32.53 -19.37 55.50
C LEU A 9 31.90 -18.46 56.53
N LEU A 10 30.85 -17.72 56.20
CA LEU A 10 30.09 -16.87 57.15
C LEU A 10 29.26 -17.69 58.17
N ARG A 11 28.71 -18.87 57.77
CA ARG A 11 28.01 -19.78 58.71
C ARG A 11 28.92 -20.33 59.81
N LYS A 12 30.18 -20.63 59.52
CA LYS A 12 31.14 -21.10 60.54
C LYS A 12 31.56 -20.02 61.55
N LYS A 13 31.59 -18.73 61.14
CA LYS A 13 31.95 -17.60 62.00
C LYS A 13 30.81 -17.19 62.94
N VAL A 14 29.56 -17.37 62.55
CA VAL A 14 28.38 -17.02 63.37
C VAL A 14 28.12 -17.99 64.52
N LEU A 15 28.57 -19.26 64.36
CA LEU A 15 28.42 -20.30 65.43
C LEU A 15 29.42 -20.19 66.55
N SER A 16 30.45 -19.32 66.49
CA SER A 16 31.49 -19.15 67.49
C SER A 16 31.29 -17.90 68.38
N LEU A 17 30.26 -17.07 68.19
CA LEU A 17 29.97 -15.86 69.03
C LEU A 17 28.90 -16.16 70.07
N GLY A 18 29.34 -16.38 71.31
CA GLY A 18 28.57 -16.93 72.39
C GLY A 18 27.88 -15.91 73.38
N LYS A 19 27.38 -14.74 72.95
CA LYS A 19 26.61 -13.84 73.82
C LYS A 19 25.33 -13.35 73.18
N ALA A 20 24.19 -13.48 73.88
CA ALA A 20 22.84 -13.24 73.39
C ALA A 20 22.55 -11.79 72.87
N LYS A 21 23.23 -10.78 73.43
CA LYS A 21 23.05 -9.38 72.97
C LYS A 21 23.68 -9.06 71.60
N GLU A 22 24.80 -9.67 71.32
CA GLU A 22 25.46 -9.50 69.98
C GLU A 22 24.71 -10.22 68.87
N LYS A 23 24.01 -11.33 69.16
CA LYS A 23 23.16 -12.03 68.24
C LYS A 23 21.97 -11.18 67.73
N SER A 24 21.36 -10.37 68.62
CA SER A 24 20.24 -9.51 68.24
C SER A 24 20.68 -8.35 67.31
N VAL A 25 21.84 -7.75 67.62
CA VAL A 25 22.37 -6.68 66.70
C VAL A 25 22.82 -7.21 65.37
N PHE A 26 23.39 -8.41 65.35
CA PHE A 26 23.81 -9.09 64.10
C PHE A 26 22.62 -9.55 63.27
N LEU A 27 21.53 -10.04 63.91
CA LEU A 27 20.28 -10.37 63.22
C LEU A 27 19.58 -9.10 62.65
N LEU A 28 19.62 -7.98 63.37
CA LEU A 28 19.11 -6.70 62.90
C LEU A 28 19.96 -6.09 61.74
N LEU A 29 21.28 -6.25 61.81
CA LEU A 29 22.18 -5.89 60.72
C LEU A 29 22.00 -6.81 59.50
N PHE A 30 21.80 -8.11 59.71
CA PHE A 30 21.50 -9.08 58.65
C PHE A 30 20.12 -8.87 58.07
N ALA A 31 19.10 -8.52 58.83
CA ALA A 31 17.77 -8.15 58.36
C ALA A 31 17.79 -6.83 57.54
N ARG A 32 18.73 -5.91 57.83
CA ARG A 32 18.95 -4.68 57.02
C ARG A 32 19.78 -4.95 55.74
N LEU A 33 20.55 -6.05 55.68
CA LEU A 33 21.30 -6.46 54.48
C LEU A 33 20.47 -7.36 53.53
N PHE A 34 19.39 -7.96 54.06
CA PHE A 34 18.34 -8.57 53.22
C PHE A 34 17.24 -7.54 52.94
N VAL A 35 17.59 -6.43 52.31
CA VAL A 35 16.65 -5.77 51.42
C VAL A 35 16.43 -6.83 50.30
N PRO A 36 15.22 -7.39 50.15
CA PRO A 36 14.97 -8.23 49.01
C PRO A 36 15.43 -7.42 47.79
N LEU A 37 16.34 -7.96 46.96
CA LEU A 37 16.58 -7.38 45.65
C LEU A 37 15.18 -7.31 45.02
N GLN A 38 14.58 -6.14 45.04
CA GLN A 38 13.33 -5.89 44.40
C GLN A 38 13.66 -6.14 42.95
N ILE A 39 13.21 -7.26 42.41
CA ILE A 39 13.41 -7.57 40.97
C ILE A 39 12.62 -6.48 40.28
N VAL A 40 13.35 -5.50 39.74
CA VAL A 40 12.77 -4.44 38.91
C VAL A 40 12.05 -5.12 37.74
N MET A 41 10.71 -5.04 37.75
CA MET A 41 9.91 -5.66 36.73
C MET A 41 9.65 -4.65 35.61
N ILE A 42 10.21 -4.93 34.42
CA ILE A 42 10.06 -4.12 33.23
C ILE A 42 8.99 -4.74 32.34
N VAL A 43 7.93 -3.99 32.02
CA VAL A 43 6.88 -4.43 31.13
C VAL A 43 7.15 -3.90 29.72
N CYS A 44 7.34 -4.80 28.76
CA CYS A 44 7.42 -4.49 27.34
C CYS A 44 6.05 -4.72 26.70
N ILE A 45 5.55 -3.76 25.94
CA ILE A 45 4.30 -3.89 25.19
C ILE A 45 4.52 -3.77 23.69
N ALA A 46 4.26 -4.84 22.95
CA ALA A 46 4.35 -4.88 21.49
C ALA A 46 2.97 -4.77 20.83
N GLU A 47 2.94 -4.41 19.55
CA GLU A 47 1.68 -4.26 18.82
C GLU A 47 1.01 -5.60 18.44
N LYS A 48 1.81 -6.67 18.35
CA LYS A 48 1.37 -7.99 17.85
C LYS A 48 2.00 -9.13 18.65
N PRO A 49 1.30 -10.26 18.83
CA PRO A 49 1.83 -11.42 19.57
C PRO A 49 3.12 -11.98 18.96
N SER A 50 3.29 -11.92 17.63
CA SER A 50 4.50 -12.40 16.94
C SER A 50 5.71 -11.57 17.31
N VAL A 51 5.57 -10.24 17.25
CA VAL A 51 6.61 -9.26 17.64
C VAL A 51 6.99 -9.42 19.11
N ALA A 52 5.99 -9.57 19.99
CA ALA A 52 6.23 -9.81 21.42
C ALA A 52 7.06 -11.06 21.67
N ARG A 53 6.76 -12.18 20.99
CA ARG A 53 7.52 -13.42 21.13
C ARG A 53 8.97 -13.30 20.63
N ASP A 54 9.18 -12.56 19.53
CA ASP A 54 10.53 -12.34 19.01
C ASP A 54 11.35 -11.47 19.96
N ILE A 55 10.77 -10.40 20.50
CA ILE A 55 11.39 -9.56 21.53
C ILE A 55 11.69 -10.42 22.79
N ALA A 56 10.68 -11.14 23.31
CA ALA A 56 10.79 -11.94 24.52
C ALA A 56 11.95 -12.98 24.42
N ARG A 57 12.06 -13.66 23.29
CA ARG A 57 13.16 -14.59 23.03
C ARG A 57 14.52 -13.92 23.13
N ILE A 58 14.67 -12.72 22.58
CA ILE A 58 15.96 -11.99 22.51
C ILE A 58 16.37 -11.46 23.89
N ILE A 59 15.42 -10.97 24.70
CA ILE A 59 15.71 -10.41 26.04
C ILE A 59 15.67 -11.48 27.14
N GLY A 60 15.37 -12.75 26.80
CA GLY A 60 15.37 -13.88 27.75
C GLY A 60 14.08 -14.07 28.56
N ALA A 61 12.96 -13.48 28.12
CA ALA A 61 11.64 -13.69 28.70
C ALA A 61 10.97 -14.93 28.08
N THR A 62 11.40 -16.13 28.44
CA THR A 62 11.05 -17.36 27.73
C THR A 62 9.87 -18.14 28.32
N THR A 63 9.44 -17.83 29.55
CA THR A 63 8.29 -18.48 30.20
C THR A 63 6.99 -17.93 29.66
N SER A 64 6.15 -18.81 29.08
CA SER A 64 4.86 -18.42 28.50
C SER A 64 3.75 -18.40 29.54
N HIS A 65 2.99 -17.32 29.55
CA HIS A 65 1.77 -17.14 30.33
C HIS A 65 0.60 -16.77 29.42
N ASP A 66 -0.61 -16.80 29.95
CA ASP A 66 -1.78 -16.31 29.20
C ASP A 66 -1.65 -14.79 29.01
N GLY A 67 -1.47 -14.37 27.74
CA GLY A 67 -1.38 -12.97 27.32
C GLY A 67 -0.02 -12.29 27.51
N TYR A 68 1.04 -12.99 27.98
CA TYR A 68 2.38 -12.44 28.09
C TYR A 68 3.47 -13.49 28.21
N MET A 69 4.73 -13.10 28.03
CA MET A 69 5.93 -13.89 28.27
C MET A 69 6.72 -13.28 29.44
N GLU A 70 7.41 -14.11 30.24
CA GLU A 70 8.13 -13.63 31.42
C GLU A 70 9.53 -14.26 31.51
N GLY A 71 10.48 -13.52 32.06
CA GLY A 71 11.83 -13.97 32.35
C GLY A 71 12.83 -12.82 32.37
N ASN A 72 13.97 -13.06 33.01
CA ASN A 72 15.11 -12.12 33.07
C ASN A 72 14.74 -10.69 33.54
N GLY A 73 13.73 -10.54 34.40
CA GLY A 73 13.25 -9.24 34.87
C GLY A 73 12.29 -8.51 33.91
N PHE A 74 11.88 -9.19 32.85
CA PHE A 74 10.95 -8.64 31.86
C PHE A 74 9.64 -9.41 31.80
N GLN A 75 8.55 -8.67 31.58
CA GLN A 75 7.25 -9.20 31.17
C GLN A 75 6.91 -8.60 29.81
N VAL A 76 6.78 -9.42 28.77
CA VAL A 76 6.53 -8.99 27.40
C VAL A 76 5.10 -9.33 27.02
N THR A 77 4.25 -8.34 26.94
CA THR A 77 2.86 -8.46 26.54
C THR A 77 2.62 -7.84 25.15
N TRP A 78 1.39 -7.92 24.63
CA TRP A 78 1.06 -7.47 23.29
C TRP A 78 -0.36 -6.97 23.18
N THR A 79 -0.59 -6.18 22.12
CA THR A 79 -1.93 -5.86 21.64
C THR A 79 -2.26 -6.71 20.41
N PHE A 80 -3.46 -6.55 19.87
CA PHE A 80 -3.90 -7.14 18.59
C PHE A 80 -4.13 -6.03 17.55
N GLY A 81 -3.20 -5.07 17.44
CA GLY A 81 -3.45 -3.78 16.89
C GLY A 81 -4.25 -2.92 17.86
N HIS A 82 -5.25 -2.17 17.41
CA HIS A 82 -6.07 -1.36 18.30
C HIS A 82 -6.87 -2.18 19.31
N LEU A 83 -6.61 -1.97 20.62
CA LEU A 83 -7.50 -2.40 21.69
C LEU A 83 -8.45 -1.26 22.11
N CYS A 84 -8.05 -0.01 21.88
CA CYS A 84 -8.84 1.17 22.18
C CYS A 84 -9.27 1.88 20.89
N THR A 85 -10.40 2.57 20.98
CA THR A 85 -10.92 3.47 19.95
C THR A 85 -11.41 4.76 20.58
N LEU A 86 -11.61 5.82 19.81
CA LEU A 86 -12.31 7.00 20.30
C LEU A 86 -13.73 6.60 20.72
N LYS A 87 -14.24 7.28 21.74
CA LYS A 87 -15.64 7.14 22.17
C LYS A 87 -16.58 7.43 21.02
N GLU A 88 -17.69 6.69 20.98
CA GLU A 88 -18.77 6.95 20.03
C GLU A 88 -19.64 8.13 20.51
N PRO A 89 -20.45 8.74 19.63
CA PRO A 89 -21.27 9.88 20.00
C PRO A 89 -22.10 9.67 21.28
N HIS A 90 -22.70 8.50 21.44
CA HIS A 90 -23.56 8.19 22.60
C HIS A 90 -22.77 7.97 23.91
N ASP A 91 -21.46 7.76 23.84
CA ASP A 91 -20.60 7.68 25.03
C ASP A 91 -20.32 9.08 25.65
N TYR A 92 -20.56 10.17 24.89
CA TYR A 92 -20.45 11.55 25.37
C TYR A 92 -21.75 12.07 25.96
N THR A 93 -22.86 11.84 25.25
CA THR A 93 -24.19 12.21 25.70
C THR A 93 -25.27 11.30 25.10
N PRO A 94 -26.29 10.89 25.90
CA PRO A 94 -27.42 10.10 25.40
C PRO A 94 -28.15 10.74 24.22
N MET A 95 -28.13 12.08 24.12
CA MET A 95 -28.77 12.82 23.02
C MET A 95 -28.20 12.43 21.65
N TRP A 96 -26.92 12.05 21.58
CA TRP A 96 -26.26 11.65 20.33
C TRP A 96 -26.46 10.18 19.98
N LYS A 97 -27.24 9.42 20.78
CA LYS A 97 -27.58 8.02 20.47
C LYS A 97 -28.52 7.95 19.26
N SER A 98 -29.57 8.76 19.26
CA SER A 98 -30.49 8.86 18.14
C SER A 98 -29.94 9.81 17.09
N TRP A 99 -30.11 9.43 15.82
CA TRP A 99 -29.72 10.30 14.72
C TRP A 99 -30.77 11.40 14.54
N SER A 100 -30.38 12.64 14.73
CA SER A 100 -31.23 13.82 14.53
C SER A 100 -30.41 14.97 13.93
N LEU A 101 -31.00 15.71 13.01
CA LEU A 101 -30.39 16.93 12.46
C LEU A 101 -30.17 17.99 13.55
N THR A 102 -31.02 18.06 14.56
CA THR A 102 -30.91 19.03 15.65
C THR A 102 -29.75 18.75 16.61
N SER A 103 -29.15 17.56 16.54
CA SER A 103 -27.98 17.19 17.35
C SER A 103 -26.65 17.44 16.64
N LEU A 104 -26.68 17.99 15.42
CA LEU A 104 -25.48 18.28 14.63
C LEU A 104 -25.10 19.77 14.73
N PRO A 105 -23.81 20.13 14.72
CA PRO A 105 -22.67 19.22 14.71
C PRO A 105 -22.39 18.58 16.08
N MET A 106 -21.99 17.32 16.09
CA MET A 106 -21.50 16.61 17.29
C MET A 106 -20.02 16.93 17.50
N ILE A 107 -19.73 17.80 18.43
CA ILE A 107 -18.35 18.25 18.76
C ILE A 107 -18.14 18.06 20.26
N PRO A 108 -17.45 16.98 20.69
CA PRO A 108 -17.12 16.79 22.09
C PRO A 108 -16.20 17.89 22.62
N GLU A 109 -16.37 18.33 23.87
CA GLU A 109 -15.42 19.25 24.51
C GLU A 109 -14.03 18.64 24.61
N ARG A 110 -13.97 17.35 25.04
CA ARG A 110 -12.75 16.55 25.08
C ARG A 110 -13.00 15.18 24.45
N PHE A 111 -12.08 14.77 23.58
CA PHE A 111 -12.12 13.43 23.02
C PHE A 111 -11.62 12.42 24.05
N GLY A 112 -12.37 11.34 24.22
CA GLY A 112 -12.05 10.23 25.12
C GLY A 112 -11.88 8.94 24.35
N ILE A 113 -11.23 7.97 24.98
CA ILE A 113 -11.02 6.62 24.44
C ILE A 113 -11.85 5.60 25.22
N LYS A 114 -12.22 4.51 24.55
CA LYS A 114 -12.84 3.33 25.14
C LYS A 114 -12.21 2.05 24.58
N LEU A 115 -12.34 0.93 25.31
CA LEU A 115 -12.01 -0.38 24.76
C LEU A 115 -13.00 -0.74 23.63
N ILE A 116 -12.49 -1.40 22.61
CA ILE A 116 -13.31 -2.04 21.60
C ILE A 116 -14.11 -3.16 22.28
N ASP A 117 -15.40 -3.26 21.96
CA ASP A 117 -16.32 -4.21 22.58
C ASP A 117 -16.14 -5.61 21.98
N ASP A 118 -15.05 -6.28 22.38
CA ASP A 118 -14.67 -7.64 22.02
C ASP A 118 -14.15 -8.38 23.26
N ASN A 119 -14.58 -9.61 23.46
CA ASN A 119 -14.22 -10.38 24.64
C ASN A 119 -12.71 -10.72 24.70
N GLY A 120 -12.08 -11.01 23.57
CA GLY A 120 -10.64 -11.27 23.47
C GLY A 120 -9.83 -10.02 23.81
N ILE A 121 -10.26 -8.87 23.29
CA ILE A 121 -9.65 -7.56 23.59
C ILE A 121 -9.78 -7.22 25.08
N LYS A 122 -10.96 -7.38 25.66
CA LYS A 122 -11.19 -7.13 27.09
C LYS A 122 -10.32 -8.02 27.97
N LYS A 123 -10.22 -9.31 27.63
CA LYS A 123 -9.36 -10.27 28.33
C LYS A 123 -7.89 -9.85 28.26
N GLN A 124 -7.39 -9.57 27.07
CA GLN A 124 -5.98 -9.16 26.88
C GLN A 124 -5.70 -7.83 27.58
N PHE A 125 -6.62 -6.87 27.52
CA PHE A 125 -6.45 -5.58 28.19
C PHE A 125 -6.38 -5.75 29.70
N SER A 126 -7.19 -6.61 30.33
CA SER A 126 -7.12 -6.85 31.79
C SER A 126 -5.76 -7.40 32.22
N ILE A 127 -5.12 -8.21 31.38
CA ILE A 127 -3.75 -8.69 31.62
C ILE A 127 -2.75 -7.54 31.52
N ILE A 128 -2.82 -6.75 30.46
CA ILE A 128 -1.94 -5.59 30.26
C ILE A 128 -2.08 -4.58 31.41
N GLU A 129 -3.30 -4.25 31.81
CA GLU A 129 -3.59 -3.32 32.88
C GLU A 129 -2.94 -3.79 34.22
N ARG A 130 -3.13 -5.06 34.59
CA ARG A 130 -2.51 -5.66 35.75
C ARG A 130 -0.99 -5.57 35.69
N LEU A 131 -0.37 -5.92 34.57
CA LEU A 131 1.09 -5.87 34.40
C LEU A 131 1.61 -4.44 34.54
N MET A 132 0.97 -3.48 33.86
CA MET A 132 1.38 -2.08 33.88
C MET A 132 1.22 -1.40 35.24
N GLN A 133 0.20 -1.79 36.04
CA GLN A 133 0.01 -1.28 37.42
C GLN A 133 1.10 -1.77 38.38
N GLN A 134 1.76 -2.88 38.07
CA GLN A 134 2.85 -3.47 38.86
C GLN A 134 4.23 -3.14 38.28
N ALA A 135 4.31 -2.54 37.12
CA ALA A 135 5.56 -2.24 36.43
C ALA A 135 6.32 -1.10 37.12
N GLU A 136 7.62 -1.25 37.29
CA GLU A 136 8.52 -0.15 37.67
C GLU A 136 8.94 0.70 36.44
N ARG A 137 8.92 0.09 35.27
CA ARG A 137 9.20 0.73 33.98
C ARG A 137 8.43 0.04 32.88
N ILE A 138 8.00 0.80 31.86
CA ILE A 138 7.42 0.27 30.64
C ILE A 138 8.37 0.55 29.46
N VAL A 139 8.48 -0.42 28.55
CA VAL A 139 9.09 -0.23 27.23
C VAL A 139 8.00 -0.33 26.17
N ASN A 140 7.72 0.79 25.52
CA ASN A 140 6.84 0.83 24.36
C ASN A 140 7.55 0.26 23.14
N CYS A 141 7.12 -0.93 22.71
CA CYS A 141 7.62 -1.68 21.56
C CYS A 141 6.61 -1.69 20.40
N GLY A 142 5.77 -0.66 20.28
CA GLY A 142 4.88 -0.49 19.13
C GLY A 142 5.67 -0.30 17.83
N ASP A 143 5.02 -0.54 16.69
CA ASP A 143 5.64 -0.33 15.39
C ASP A 143 6.17 1.12 15.27
N ALA A 144 7.23 1.33 14.49
CA ALA A 144 7.95 2.60 14.40
C ALA A 144 7.22 3.61 13.49
N GLY A 145 6.03 4.06 13.91
CA GLY A 145 5.19 4.98 13.13
C GLY A 145 4.07 5.61 13.95
N GLN A 146 3.33 6.55 13.33
CA GLN A 146 2.21 7.26 13.97
C GLN A 146 1.16 6.31 14.55
N GLU A 147 0.85 5.23 13.82
CA GLU A 147 -0.19 4.27 14.22
C GLU A 147 0.24 3.45 15.43
N GLY A 148 1.47 2.88 15.38
CA GLY A 148 2.01 2.11 16.51
C GLY A 148 2.16 2.96 17.77
N GLU A 149 2.53 4.23 17.62
CA GLU A 149 2.60 5.17 18.72
C GLU A 149 1.21 5.44 19.32
N LEU A 150 0.20 5.66 18.48
CA LEU A 150 -1.18 5.90 18.91
C LEU A 150 -1.77 4.69 19.65
N ILE A 151 -1.62 3.48 19.07
CA ILE A 151 -2.13 2.23 19.64
C ILE A 151 -1.59 2.04 21.07
N GLN A 152 -0.27 2.12 21.24
CA GLN A 152 0.36 1.83 22.52
C GLN A 152 0.04 2.90 23.56
N ARG A 153 0.07 4.18 23.19
CA ARG A 153 -0.26 5.27 24.12
C ARG A 153 -1.69 5.21 24.60
N TRP A 154 -2.64 4.88 23.74
CA TRP A 154 -4.03 4.71 24.17
C TRP A 154 -4.20 3.56 25.16
N VAL A 155 -3.49 2.46 24.95
CA VAL A 155 -3.53 1.32 25.88
C VAL A 155 -2.88 1.69 27.22
N MET A 156 -1.71 2.33 27.23
CA MET A 156 -1.05 2.79 28.46
C MET A 156 -1.90 3.83 29.22
N GLN A 157 -2.53 4.76 28.50
CA GLN A 157 -3.45 5.75 29.06
C GLN A 157 -4.68 5.05 29.68
N LYS A 158 -5.26 4.07 28.99
CA LYS A 158 -6.43 3.33 29.46
C LYS A 158 -6.10 2.47 30.68
N ALA A 159 -4.91 1.87 30.72
CA ALA A 159 -4.38 1.10 31.84
C ALA A 159 -3.92 1.99 33.01
N GLN A 160 -3.97 3.33 32.88
CA GLN A 160 -3.52 4.31 33.88
C GLN A 160 -2.07 4.06 34.33
N ALA A 161 -1.18 3.73 33.41
CA ALA A 161 0.23 3.52 33.67
C ALA A 161 0.87 4.79 34.28
N LYS A 162 1.60 4.63 35.39
CA LYS A 162 2.21 5.77 36.14
C LYS A 162 3.74 5.74 36.15
N CYS A 163 4.34 4.62 35.79
CA CYS A 163 5.78 4.45 35.76
C CYS A 163 6.42 5.12 34.53
N PRO A 164 7.75 5.37 34.56
CA PRO A 164 8.48 5.87 33.39
C PRO A 164 8.35 4.96 32.17
N VAL A 165 8.24 5.55 30.99
CA VAL A 165 8.11 4.84 29.72
C VAL A 165 9.29 5.15 28.83
N SER A 166 9.94 4.10 28.34
CA SER A 166 10.96 4.19 27.28
C SER A 166 10.41 3.68 25.95
N ARG A 167 11.00 4.11 24.86
CA ARG A 167 10.59 3.74 23.50
C ARG A 167 11.66 2.89 22.81
N LEU A 168 11.27 1.68 22.42
CA LEU A 168 12.04 0.86 21.46
C LEU A 168 11.66 1.31 20.04
N TRP A 169 12.60 1.96 19.34
CA TRP A 169 12.37 2.44 17.97
C TRP A 169 13.22 1.65 16.99
N ILE A 170 12.59 0.66 16.34
CA ILE A 170 13.23 -0.20 15.35
C ILE A 170 12.28 -0.42 14.17
N SER A 171 12.81 -0.42 12.95
CA SER A 171 12.08 -0.71 11.70
C SER A 171 12.39 -2.11 11.14
N SER A 172 13.18 -2.91 11.87
CA SER A 172 13.54 -4.27 11.53
C SER A 172 13.41 -5.18 12.75
N MET A 173 12.97 -6.43 12.52
CA MET A 173 12.79 -7.44 13.56
C MET A 173 13.92 -8.48 13.57
N THR A 174 15.12 -8.10 13.11
CA THR A 174 16.30 -8.96 13.23
C THR A 174 16.77 -9.03 14.69
N ASP A 175 17.42 -10.14 15.04
CA ASP A 175 17.95 -10.33 16.40
C ASP A 175 18.91 -9.19 16.79
N GLU A 176 19.72 -8.75 15.82
CA GLU A 176 20.68 -7.68 15.97
C GLU A 176 19.96 -6.33 16.22
N ALA A 177 18.94 -5.99 15.39
CA ALA A 177 18.18 -4.75 15.53
C ALA A 177 17.44 -4.68 16.87
N ILE A 178 16.88 -5.79 17.34
CA ILE A 178 16.22 -5.85 18.65
C ILE A 178 17.24 -5.63 19.78
N ARG A 179 18.41 -6.31 19.76
CA ARG A 179 19.45 -6.13 20.80
C ARG A 179 19.97 -4.71 20.84
N GLU A 180 20.29 -4.14 19.67
CA GLU A 180 20.77 -2.76 19.56
C GLU A 180 19.71 -1.77 20.01
N GLY A 181 18.44 -1.98 19.64
CA GLY A 181 17.33 -1.16 20.07
C GLY A 181 17.14 -1.14 21.58
N PHE A 182 17.27 -2.29 22.27
CA PHE A 182 17.21 -2.36 23.73
C PHE A 182 18.42 -1.71 24.44
N GLN A 183 19.58 -1.66 23.78
CA GLN A 183 20.74 -0.90 24.27
C GLN A 183 20.57 0.61 24.10
N ASN A 184 19.75 1.05 23.15
CA ASN A 184 19.56 2.44 22.74
C ASN A 184 18.08 2.90 22.91
N LEU A 185 17.42 2.48 23.98
CA LEU A 185 16.05 2.93 24.29
C LEU A 185 15.97 4.46 24.36
N LYS A 186 14.94 5.01 23.71
CA LYS A 186 14.68 6.45 23.68
C LYS A 186 13.70 6.88 24.78
N ASP A 187 13.65 8.17 25.07
CA ASP A 187 12.58 8.71 25.91
C ASP A 187 11.26 8.73 25.12
N GLN A 188 10.18 8.32 25.78
CA GLN A 188 8.83 8.36 25.20
C GLN A 188 8.41 9.79 24.81
N GLN A 189 8.93 10.80 25.51
CA GLN A 189 8.61 12.22 25.27
C GLN A 189 9.12 12.71 23.91
N ASP A 190 10.22 12.14 23.41
CA ASP A 190 10.77 12.49 22.08
C ASP A 190 9.75 12.21 20.96
N TYR A 191 8.78 11.30 21.20
CA TYR A 191 7.74 10.90 20.26
C TYR A 191 6.38 11.57 20.52
N GLN A 192 6.33 12.61 21.38
CA GLN A 192 5.11 13.35 21.64
C GLN A 192 4.53 14.02 20.39
N PRO A 193 5.32 14.66 19.51
CA PRO A 193 4.79 15.23 18.27
C PRO A 193 4.20 14.19 17.32
N LEU A 194 4.84 13.03 17.22
CA LEU A 194 4.35 11.89 16.42
C LEU A 194 2.99 11.38 16.92
N TYR A 195 2.86 11.23 18.25
CA TYR A 195 1.59 10.88 18.89
C TYR A 195 0.51 11.93 18.62
N MET A 196 0.85 13.22 18.74
CA MET A 196 -0.11 14.32 18.48
C MET A 196 -0.59 14.33 17.02
N ALA A 197 0.28 14.02 16.06
CA ALA A 197 -0.10 13.88 14.66
C ALA A 197 -1.09 12.71 14.46
N GLY A 198 -0.79 11.53 15.03
CA GLY A 198 -1.67 10.36 14.99
C GLY A 198 -3.03 10.61 15.66
N LEU A 199 -3.03 11.24 16.83
CA LEU A 199 -4.26 11.61 17.58
C LEU A 199 -5.10 12.63 16.80
N SER A 200 -4.48 13.65 16.22
CA SER A 200 -5.15 14.67 15.42
C SER A 200 -5.82 14.09 14.20
N ARG A 201 -5.16 13.15 13.53
CA ARG A 201 -5.74 12.37 12.42
C ARG A 201 -6.98 11.61 12.87
N ALA A 202 -6.89 10.86 13.97
CA ALA A 202 -8.01 10.06 14.49
C ALA A 202 -9.21 10.93 14.86
N ILE A 203 -8.97 12.06 15.54
CA ILE A 203 -10.02 13.04 15.89
C ILE A 203 -10.64 13.66 14.65
N GLY A 204 -9.84 14.04 13.67
CA GLY A 204 -10.32 14.62 12.41
C GLY A 204 -11.20 13.64 11.63
N ASP A 205 -10.76 12.42 11.45
CA ASP A 205 -11.53 11.37 10.76
C ASP A 205 -12.84 11.06 11.51
N TRP A 206 -12.86 11.11 12.86
CA TRP A 206 -14.05 10.99 13.66
C TRP A 206 -15.00 12.18 13.47
N LEU A 207 -14.49 13.42 13.58
CA LEU A 207 -15.30 14.65 13.44
C LEU A 207 -15.98 14.69 12.07
N LEU A 208 -15.21 14.52 11.01
CA LEU A 208 -15.75 14.56 9.64
C LEU A 208 -16.67 13.35 9.39
N GLY A 209 -16.21 12.14 9.68
CA GLY A 209 -16.94 10.92 9.37
C GLY A 209 -18.28 10.82 10.10
N MET A 210 -18.31 11.09 11.40
CA MET A 210 -19.54 10.99 12.20
C MET A 210 -20.56 12.07 11.83
N ASN A 211 -20.12 13.32 11.68
CA ASN A 211 -21.01 14.43 11.38
C ASN A 211 -21.53 14.39 9.94
N ALA A 212 -20.64 14.29 8.96
CA ALA A 212 -21.04 14.29 7.56
C ALA A 212 -21.89 13.04 7.21
N THR A 213 -21.52 11.85 7.72
CA THR A 213 -22.33 10.65 7.49
C THR A 213 -23.74 10.77 8.01
N ARG A 214 -23.93 11.25 9.26
CA ARG A 214 -25.28 11.45 9.82
C ARG A 214 -26.06 12.54 9.08
N LEU A 215 -25.40 13.66 8.78
CA LEU A 215 -25.99 14.77 8.08
C LEU A 215 -26.56 14.38 6.72
N TYR A 216 -25.70 13.80 5.86
CA TYR A 216 -26.12 13.39 4.51
C TYR A 216 -27.15 12.27 4.55
N THR A 217 -27.01 11.31 5.49
CA THR A 217 -28.00 10.24 5.66
C THR A 217 -29.37 10.76 6.06
N LEU A 218 -29.44 11.69 7.01
CA LEU A 218 -30.71 12.26 7.48
C LEU A 218 -31.35 13.18 6.46
N LYS A 219 -30.54 13.99 5.77
CA LYS A 219 -31.03 14.98 4.80
C LYS A 219 -31.46 14.33 3.49
N TYR A 220 -30.67 13.38 2.95
CA TYR A 220 -30.83 12.85 1.60
C TYR A 220 -31.08 11.35 1.52
N GLY A 221 -30.80 10.59 2.60
CA GLY A 221 -30.99 9.15 2.64
C GLY A 221 -32.46 8.76 2.68
N GLN A 222 -32.79 7.56 2.19
CA GLN A 222 -34.08 6.91 2.31
C GLN A 222 -33.91 5.43 2.62
N ASN A 223 -35.00 4.76 3.03
CA ASN A 223 -35.04 3.32 3.29
C ASN A 223 -33.94 2.82 4.24
N ARG A 224 -33.55 3.62 5.26
CA ARG A 224 -32.49 3.34 6.24
C ARG A 224 -31.09 3.15 5.62
N GLN A 225 -30.88 3.58 4.38
CA GLN A 225 -29.56 3.53 3.74
C GLN A 225 -28.67 4.58 4.38
N VAL A 226 -27.48 4.14 4.87
CA VAL A 226 -26.48 5.03 5.42
C VAL A 226 -25.61 5.60 4.29
N LEU A 227 -25.58 6.92 4.17
CA LEU A 227 -24.73 7.65 3.22
C LEU A 227 -23.41 8.00 3.92
N SER A 228 -22.45 7.07 3.88
CA SER A 228 -21.18 7.29 4.54
C SER A 228 -20.30 8.27 3.75
N ILE A 229 -19.80 9.27 4.46
CA ILE A 229 -18.86 10.30 3.98
C ILE A 229 -17.56 10.15 4.73
N GLY A 230 -16.44 10.28 4.06
CA GLY A 230 -15.12 10.22 4.69
C GLY A 230 -14.03 10.77 3.80
N ARG A 231 -12.97 11.29 4.43
CA ARG A 231 -11.84 11.97 3.80
C ARG A 231 -11.15 11.16 2.68
N VAL A 232 -11.14 9.83 2.77
CA VAL A 232 -10.53 8.96 1.76
C VAL A 232 -11.61 8.26 0.92
N GLN A 233 -12.69 7.81 1.56
CA GLN A 233 -13.76 7.07 0.90
C GLN A 233 -14.47 7.91 -0.17
N THR A 234 -14.80 9.16 0.14
CA THR A 234 -15.54 10.03 -0.78
C THR A 234 -14.73 10.41 -2.02
N PRO A 235 -13.47 10.85 -1.93
CA PRO A 235 -12.66 11.07 -3.14
C PRO A 235 -12.40 9.79 -3.93
N THR A 236 -12.27 8.62 -3.29
CA THR A 236 -12.15 7.34 -4.02
C THR A 236 -13.40 7.05 -4.83
N LEU A 237 -14.60 7.29 -4.28
CA LEU A 237 -15.85 7.20 -5.02
C LEU A 237 -15.91 8.22 -6.16
N ALA A 238 -15.49 9.45 -5.91
CA ALA A 238 -15.48 10.53 -6.91
C ALA A 238 -14.60 10.18 -8.12
N LEU A 239 -13.43 9.54 -7.92
CA LEU A 239 -12.60 9.04 -9.03
C LEU A 239 -13.39 8.10 -9.96
N ILE A 240 -14.16 7.17 -9.40
CA ILE A 240 -14.95 6.20 -10.19
C ILE A 240 -16.11 6.91 -10.89
N VAL A 241 -16.85 7.77 -10.17
CA VAL A 241 -17.99 8.52 -10.71
C VAL A 241 -17.55 9.47 -11.84
N ASN A 242 -16.46 10.21 -11.64
CA ASN A 242 -15.95 11.13 -12.65
C ASN A 242 -15.49 10.40 -13.91
N ARG A 243 -14.81 9.25 -13.74
CA ARG A 243 -14.44 8.38 -14.86
C ARG A 243 -15.67 7.84 -15.61
N GLN A 244 -16.71 7.45 -14.88
CA GLN A 244 -17.98 7.01 -15.48
C GLN A 244 -18.60 8.14 -16.32
N LYS A 245 -18.69 9.36 -15.76
CA LYS A 245 -19.21 10.53 -16.48
C LYS A 245 -18.37 10.89 -17.70
N GLU A 246 -17.05 10.79 -17.59
CA GLU A 246 -16.13 10.99 -18.71
C GLU A 246 -16.41 10.00 -19.86
N ILE A 247 -16.65 8.72 -19.53
CA ILE A 247 -16.99 7.68 -20.51
C ILE A 247 -18.37 7.93 -21.10
N ASP A 248 -19.39 8.20 -20.28
CA ASP A 248 -20.78 8.37 -20.69
C ASP A 248 -20.98 9.62 -21.56
N ASN A 249 -20.19 10.67 -21.35
CA ASN A 249 -20.24 11.91 -22.13
C ASN A 249 -19.24 11.93 -23.29
N PHE A 250 -18.44 10.88 -23.48
CA PHE A 250 -17.43 10.83 -24.51
C PHE A 250 -18.06 10.80 -25.90
N LYS A 251 -17.59 11.68 -26.76
CA LYS A 251 -17.97 11.72 -28.17
C LYS A 251 -16.79 11.26 -29.02
N PRO A 252 -16.91 10.11 -29.67
CA PRO A 252 -15.86 9.63 -30.58
C PRO A 252 -15.66 10.61 -31.74
N GLU A 253 -14.42 10.97 -31.99
CA GLU A 253 -14.01 11.80 -33.13
C GLU A 253 -13.18 10.98 -34.11
N PRO A 254 -13.43 11.07 -35.42
CA PRO A 254 -12.63 10.38 -36.42
C PRO A 254 -11.24 11.01 -36.53
N TYR A 255 -10.26 10.19 -36.82
CA TYR A 255 -8.91 10.58 -37.21
C TYR A 255 -8.32 9.57 -38.17
N TRP A 256 -7.39 9.99 -38.98
CA TRP A 256 -6.78 9.14 -40.02
C TRP A 256 -5.30 8.92 -39.69
N VAL A 257 -4.85 7.67 -39.89
CA VAL A 257 -3.46 7.28 -39.73
C VAL A 257 -2.92 6.83 -41.08
N LEU A 258 -1.89 7.53 -41.55
CA LEU A 258 -1.17 7.16 -42.75
C LEU A 258 -0.03 6.22 -42.36
N ALA A 259 -0.03 5.04 -42.98
CA ALA A 259 1.00 4.04 -42.79
C ALA A 259 1.41 3.47 -44.16
N THR A 260 2.55 2.83 -44.23
CA THR A 260 2.98 2.10 -45.41
C THR A 260 3.69 0.81 -45.03
N VAL A 261 3.59 -0.19 -45.90
CA VAL A 261 4.30 -1.45 -45.74
C VAL A 261 5.44 -1.48 -46.77
N TYR A 262 6.67 -1.57 -46.24
CA TYR A 262 7.88 -1.77 -47.03
C TYR A 262 8.66 -2.96 -46.47
N ARG A 263 9.01 -3.92 -47.34
CA ARG A 263 9.68 -5.18 -46.97
C ARG A 263 9.03 -5.84 -45.71
N ASP A 264 7.72 -6.09 -45.81
CA ASP A 264 6.87 -6.69 -44.75
C ASP A 264 6.90 -5.97 -43.41
N THR A 265 7.40 -4.74 -43.39
CA THR A 265 7.45 -3.89 -42.19
C THR A 265 6.51 -2.71 -42.36
N THR A 266 5.62 -2.52 -41.39
CA THR A 266 4.72 -1.36 -41.31
C THR A 266 5.46 -0.15 -40.78
N PHE A 267 5.48 0.93 -41.53
CA PHE A 267 5.96 2.25 -41.15
C PHE A 267 4.77 3.19 -40.98
N THR A 268 4.75 3.95 -39.91
CA THR A 268 3.71 4.95 -39.62
C THR A 268 4.26 6.35 -39.89
N ALA A 269 3.47 7.23 -40.50
CA ALA A 269 3.88 8.62 -40.72
C ALA A 269 4.25 9.32 -39.40
N THR A 270 5.38 10.03 -39.40
CA THR A 270 5.90 10.71 -38.16
C THR A 270 5.00 11.87 -37.73
N LYS A 271 4.20 12.45 -38.67
CA LYS A 271 3.15 13.43 -38.36
C LYS A 271 2.11 12.88 -37.36
N GLY A 272 1.90 11.55 -37.33
CA GLY A 272 0.98 10.87 -36.45
C GLY A 272 -0.45 10.84 -36.96
N LYS A 273 -1.37 11.58 -36.32
CA LYS A 273 -2.79 11.61 -36.68
C LYS A 273 -3.12 12.77 -37.61
N PHE A 274 -3.97 12.53 -38.59
CA PHE A 274 -4.66 13.58 -39.34
C PHE A 274 -6.06 13.76 -38.78
N THR A 275 -6.46 14.98 -38.52
CA THR A 275 -7.78 15.33 -37.94
C THR A 275 -8.81 15.66 -39.05
N SER A 276 -8.38 15.83 -40.30
CA SER A 276 -9.21 16.01 -41.46
C SER A 276 -8.97 14.85 -42.47
N LYS A 277 -10.04 14.36 -43.06
CA LYS A 277 -10.00 13.32 -44.08
C LYS A 277 -9.27 13.82 -45.31
N GLU A 278 -9.58 15.05 -45.75
CA GLU A 278 -9.01 15.70 -46.91
C GLU A 278 -7.49 15.81 -46.79
N GLU A 279 -6.98 16.20 -45.61
CA GLU A 279 -5.54 16.30 -45.36
C GLU A 279 -4.87 14.92 -45.41
N GLY A 280 -5.52 13.88 -44.86
CA GLY A 280 -5.05 12.49 -44.94
C GLY A 280 -5.03 11.97 -46.38
N GLU A 281 -6.07 12.22 -47.15
CA GLU A 281 -6.17 11.82 -48.54
C GLU A 281 -5.14 12.53 -49.46
N GLN A 282 -4.92 13.83 -49.23
CA GLN A 282 -3.86 14.58 -49.93
C GLN A 282 -2.48 13.99 -49.62
N ALA A 283 -2.20 13.68 -48.34
CA ALA A 283 -0.96 13.04 -47.96
C ALA A 283 -0.81 11.64 -48.61
N PHE A 284 -1.88 10.85 -48.66
CA PHE A 284 -1.89 9.54 -49.29
C PHE A 284 -1.60 9.65 -50.82
N GLN A 285 -2.31 10.53 -51.52
CA GLN A 285 -2.09 10.76 -52.97
C GLN A 285 -0.68 11.25 -53.29
N THR A 286 -0.08 12.01 -52.35
CA THR A 286 1.29 12.53 -52.50
C THR A 286 2.32 11.40 -52.56
N ILE A 287 2.06 10.25 -51.95
CA ILE A 287 3.01 9.12 -51.84
C ILE A 287 2.66 7.92 -52.72
N GLU A 288 1.43 7.83 -53.18
CA GLU A 288 0.97 6.70 -54.01
C GLU A 288 1.80 6.55 -55.30
N GLY A 289 2.25 5.34 -55.57
CA GLY A 289 3.04 5.00 -56.75
C GLY A 289 4.49 5.54 -56.78
N LYS A 290 4.95 6.17 -55.70
CA LYS A 290 6.33 6.68 -55.58
C LYS A 290 7.18 5.74 -54.71
N PRO A 291 8.51 5.69 -54.92
CA PRO A 291 9.35 4.80 -54.12
C PRO A 291 9.51 5.31 -52.67
N PHE A 292 9.48 4.37 -51.75
CA PHE A 292 9.89 4.60 -50.35
C PHE A 292 11.41 4.50 -50.27
N THR A 293 12.05 5.44 -49.55
CA THR A 293 13.50 5.46 -49.38
C THR A 293 13.86 5.50 -47.93
N VAL A 294 14.73 4.61 -47.45
CA VAL A 294 15.23 4.59 -46.09
C VAL A 294 16.25 5.72 -45.89
N THR A 295 15.93 6.67 -45.02
CA THR A 295 16.76 7.85 -44.74
C THR A 295 17.71 7.65 -43.60
N LYS A 296 17.29 6.89 -42.55
CA LYS A 296 18.06 6.66 -41.35
C LYS A 296 17.79 5.29 -40.74
N VAL A 297 18.84 4.62 -40.32
CA VAL A 297 18.77 3.42 -39.48
C VAL A 297 19.60 3.69 -38.22
N GLU A 298 18.97 3.60 -37.07
CA GLU A 298 19.61 3.83 -35.78
C GLU A 298 19.36 2.64 -34.85
N LYS A 299 20.44 2.02 -34.38
CA LYS A 299 20.39 0.91 -33.43
C LYS A 299 20.95 1.41 -32.08
N LYS A 300 20.14 1.32 -31.03
CA LYS A 300 20.50 1.72 -29.66
C LYS A 300 20.36 0.55 -28.71
N GLU A 301 21.41 0.27 -27.98
CA GLU A 301 21.34 -0.68 -26.88
C GLU A 301 20.83 0.00 -25.61
N GLY A 302 19.98 -0.71 -24.90
CA GLY A 302 19.39 -0.30 -23.62
C GLY A 302 19.45 -1.39 -22.57
N LYS A 303 19.25 -0.99 -21.33
CA LYS A 303 19.14 -1.89 -20.17
C LYS A 303 17.83 -1.62 -19.45
N GLU A 304 17.12 -2.68 -19.11
CA GLU A 304 15.92 -2.63 -18.29
C GLU A 304 16.21 -3.27 -16.93
N GLN A 305 16.09 -2.46 -15.89
CA GLN A 305 16.31 -2.92 -14.52
C GLN A 305 15.14 -3.77 -14.04
N PRO A 306 15.35 -4.72 -13.11
CA PRO A 306 14.25 -5.45 -12.47
C PRO A 306 13.31 -4.49 -11.75
N PRO A 307 12.01 -4.80 -11.70
CA PRO A 307 11.07 -4.03 -10.88
C PRO A 307 11.49 -4.12 -9.40
N GLN A 308 11.18 -3.07 -8.62
CA GLN A 308 11.44 -3.07 -7.19
C GLN A 308 10.65 -4.18 -6.47
N LEU A 309 11.02 -4.46 -5.23
CA LEU A 309 10.29 -5.41 -4.39
C LEU A 309 8.83 -4.97 -4.18
N TYR A 310 8.02 -5.83 -3.61
CA TYR A 310 6.63 -5.52 -3.36
C TYR A 310 6.43 -4.71 -2.07
N ASP A 311 5.68 -3.62 -2.17
CA ASP A 311 4.79 -3.12 -1.14
C ASP A 311 3.41 -3.80 -1.27
N LEU A 312 2.49 -3.50 -0.36
CA LEU A 312 1.16 -4.10 -0.41
C LEU A 312 0.39 -3.71 -1.68
N THR A 313 0.45 -2.44 -2.08
CA THR A 313 -0.31 -1.94 -3.24
C THR A 313 0.15 -2.59 -4.54
N SER A 314 1.46 -2.65 -4.79
CA SER A 314 1.99 -3.27 -6.00
C SER A 314 1.72 -4.77 -6.06
N LEU A 315 1.73 -5.47 -4.91
CA LEU A 315 1.32 -6.86 -4.83
C LEU A 315 -0.17 -7.05 -5.17
N GLN A 316 -1.04 -6.21 -4.61
CA GLN A 316 -2.48 -6.23 -4.91
C GLN A 316 -2.75 -5.96 -6.39
N VAL A 317 -2.05 -5.02 -6.99
CA VAL A 317 -2.14 -4.71 -8.44
C VAL A 317 -1.75 -5.93 -9.28
N ASP A 318 -0.62 -6.57 -8.99
CA ASP A 318 -0.15 -7.71 -9.77
C ASP A 318 -1.04 -8.96 -9.56
N CYS A 319 -1.55 -9.18 -8.35
CA CYS A 319 -2.51 -10.25 -8.07
C CYS A 319 -3.85 -10.03 -8.80
N ASN A 320 -4.34 -8.79 -8.85
CA ASN A 320 -5.56 -8.47 -9.58
C ASN A 320 -5.39 -8.66 -11.09
N ARG A 321 -4.28 -8.16 -11.67
CA ARG A 321 -3.98 -8.29 -13.10
C ARG A 321 -3.82 -9.75 -13.53
N LYS A 322 -3.01 -10.52 -12.78
CA LYS A 322 -2.70 -11.91 -13.16
C LYS A 322 -3.79 -12.91 -12.81
N PHE A 323 -4.44 -12.76 -11.67
CA PHE A 323 -5.33 -13.77 -11.10
C PHE A 323 -6.76 -13.30 -10.91
N GLY A 324 -7.05 -12.00 -11.12
CA GLY A 324 -8.35 -11.42 -10.85
C GLY A 324 -8.69 -11.35 -9.34
N PHE A 325 -7.69 -11.46 -8.45
CA PHE A 325 -7.91 -11.36 -7.00
C PHE A 325 -8.27 -9.93 -6.61
N SER A 326 -9.25 -9.78 -5.71
CA SER A 326 -9.55 -8.46 -5.15
C SER A 326 -8.42 -7.99 -4.23
N ALA A 327 -8.39 -6.68 -3.95
CA ALA A 327 -7.45 -6.09 -3.01
C ALA A 327 -7.58 -6.72 -1.60
N GLU A 328 -8.83 -6.97 -1.14
CA GLU A 328 -9.11 -7.61 0.14
C GLU A 328 -8.64 -9.08 0.14
N MET A 329 -8.96 -9.84 -0.91
CA MET A 329 -8.52 -11.22 -1.04
C MET A 329 -7.00 -11.32 -1.00
N THR A 330 -6.30 -10.47 -1.74
CA THR A 330 -4.82 -10.43 -1.76
C THR A 330 -4.28 -10.13 -0.36
N LEU A 331 -4.85 -9.13 0.33
CA LEU A 331 -4.45 -8.79 1.70
C LEU A 331 -4.62 -9.97 2.65
N ASN A 332 -5.75 -10.68 2.57
CA ASN A 332 -6.02 -11.84 3.44
C ASN A 332 -5.04 -12.99 3.15
N LEU A 333 -4.72 -13.26 1.89
CA LEU A 333 -3.77 -14.29 1.49
C LEU A 333 -2.35 -13.99 1.95
N ILE A 334 -1.87 -12.77 1.74
CA ILE A 334 -0.52 -12.39 2.17
C ILE A 334 -0.42 -12.29 3.69
N GLN A 335 -1.49 -11.91 4.39
CA GLN A 335 -1.58 -11.94 5.84
C GLN A 335 -1.46 -13.39 6.36
N ALA A 336 -2.16 -14.35 5.75
CA ALA A 336 -2.05 -15.76 6.10
C ALA A 336 -0.63 -16.31 5.86
N LEU A 337 0.03 -15.91 4.78
CA LEU A 337 1.43 -16.27 4.51
C LEU A 337 2.40 -15.71 5.57
N TYR A 338 2.16 -14.48 6.02
CA TYR A 338 2.91 -13.85 7.10
C TYR A 338 2.71 -14.60 8.43
N GLU A 339 1.48 -14.94 8.80
CA GLU A 339 1.16 -15.66 10.03
C GLU A 339 1.79 -17.07 10.04
N LYS A 340 1.88 -17.72 8.88
CA LYS A 340 2.62 -18.96 8.66
C LYS A 340 4.15 -18.75 8.61
N LYS A 341 4.64 -17.54 8.75
CA LYS A 341 6.05 -17.14 8.68
C LYS A 341 6.74 -17.41 7.32
N TYR A 342 5.99 -17.44 6.23
CA TYR A 342 6.55 -17.64 4.88
C TYR A 342 6.95 -16.33 4.21
N THR A 343 6.29 -15.22 4.57
CA THR A 343 6.62 -13.87 4.08
C THR A 343 6.78 -12.90 5.25
N THR A 344 7.43 -11.77 4.99
CA THR A 344 7.53 -10.66 5.94
C THR A 344 6.20 -9.93 6.08
N TYR A 345 6.11 -8.96 6.97
CA TYR A 345 4.88 -8.23 7.28
C TYR A 345 4.27 -7.60 6.02
N PRO A 346 2.97 -7.79 5.75
CA PRO A 346 2.40 -7.45 4.45
C PRO A 346 1.89 -6.01 4.33
N ARG A 347 1.61 -5.30 5.42
CA ARG A 347 0.98 -3.98 5.38
C ARG A 347 2.03 -2.87 5.32
N VAL A 348 2.84 -2.91 4.27
CA VAL A 348 3.98 -2.01 4.08
C VAL A 348 3.75 -1.09 2.89
N ASP A 349 4.34 0.09 2.94
CA ASP A 349 4.28 1.15 1.95
C ASP A 349 5.62 1.38 1.22
N THR A 350 6.66 0.63 1.60
CA THR A 350 7.98 0.72 0.99
C THR A 350 8.33 -0.50 0.16
N GLN A 351 9.13 -0.29 -0.87
CA GLN A 351 9.68 -1.32 -1.77
C GLN A 351 11.17 -1.57 -1.50
N TYR A 352 11.69 -1.07 -0.37
CA TYR A 352 13.09 -1.15 0.01
C TYR A 352 13.29 -2.09 1.19
N LEU A 353 14.51 -2.63 1.29
CA LEU A 353 15.00 -3.37 2.44
C LEU A 353 15.97 -2.49 3.24
N SER A 354 15.98 -2.64 4.54
CA SER A 354 17.04 -2.12 5.40
C SER A 354 18.34 -2.91 5.22
N ASP A 355 19.46 -2.27 5.50
CA ASP A 355 20.78 -2.85 5.25
C ASP A 355 21.07 -4.12 6.07
N ASP A 356 20.47 -4.27 7.24
CA ASP A 356 20.56 -5.43 8.13
C ASP A 356 19.87 -6.69 7.59
N ILE A 357 19.01 -6.55 6.57
CA ILE A 357 18.37 -7.69 5.88
C ILE A 357 19.33 -8.35 4.87
N TYR A 358 20.30 -7.58 4.32
CA TYR A 358 21.20 -8.10 3.30
C TYR A 358 21.92 -9.41 3.70
N PRO A 359 22.49 -9.57 4.92
CA PRO A 359 23.16 -10.80 5.32
C PRO A 359 22.24 -12.05 5.34
N LYS A 360 20.92 -11.85 5.45
CA LYS A 360 19.92 -12.94 5.47
C LYS A 360 19.46 -13.37 4.07
N CYS A 361 19.66 -12.53 3.05
CA CYS A 361 19.22 -12.80 1.68
C CYS A 361 19.81 -14.10 1.08
N PRO A 362 21.09 -14.47 1.30
CA PRO A 362 21.62 -15.74 0.81
C PRO A 362 20.90 -16.97 1.38
N GLN A 363 20.54 -16.95 2.67
CA GLN A 363 19.77 -18.02 3.30
C GLN A 363 18.36 -18.12 2.71
N THR A 364 17.68 -16.98 2.53
CA THR A 364 16.38 -16.91 1.87
C THR A 364 16.43 -17.45 0.45
N MET A 365 17.47 -17.09 -0.32
CA MET A 365 17.69 -17.61 -1.66
C MET A 365 17.88 -19.12 -1.70
N ASN A 366 18.65 -19.66 -0.75
CA ASN A 366 18.85 -21.10 -0.62
C ASN A 366 17.56 -21.85 -0.26
N SER A 367 16.73 -21.30 0.63
CA SER A 367 15.42 -21.87 0.96
C SER A 367 14.48 -21.90 -0.24
N LEU A 368 14.48 -20.86 -1.07
CA LEU A 368 13.71 -20.84 -2.31
C LEU A 368 14.23 -21.89 -3.31
N TYR A 369 15.55 -22.06 -3.43
CA TYR A 369 16.15 -23.11 -4.25
C TYR A 369 15.66 -24.51 -3.84
N GLN A 370 15.49 -24.76 -2.54
CA GLN A 370 15.03 -26.03 -1.99
C GLN A 370 13.50 -26.19 -2.01
N THR A 371 12.75 -25.10 -2.23
CA THR A 371 11.28 -25.12 -2.22
C THR A 371 10.72 -25.97 -3.33
N LYS A 372 9.82 -26.90 -2.99
CA LYS A 372 9.13 -27.81 -3.91
C LYS A 372 7.62 -27.75 -3.70
N PHE A 373 6.89 -27.72 -4.80
CA PHE A 373 5.43 -27.84 -4.81
C PHE A 373 5.06 -29.06 -5.67
N GLY A 374 4.43 -30.06 -5.07
CA GLY A 374 4.09 -31.31 -5.77
C GLY A 374 5.29 -31.99 -6.44
N GLY A 375 6.47 -31.95 -5.82
CA GLY A 375 7.71 -32.49 -6.36
C GLY A 375 8.49 -31.59 -7.32
N VAL A 376 7.87 -30.51 -7.84
CA VAL A 376 8.51 -29.54 -8.74
C VAL A 376 9.22 -28.45 -7.95
N ALA A 377 10.45 -28.11 -8.32
CA ALA A 377 11.25 -27.02 -7.75
C ALA A 377 11.19 -25.77 -8.66
N PRO A 378 10.19 -24.87 -8.51
CA PRO A 378 9.89 -23.82 -9.49
C PRO A 378 10.96 -22.73 -9.56
N TYR A 379 11.78 -22.60 -8.52
CA TYR A 379 12.77 -21.53 -8.42
C TYR A 379 14.21 -22.00 -8.69
N ALA A 380 14.46 -23.32 -8.69
CA ALA A 380 15.83 -23.85 -8.81
C ALA A 380 16.53 -23.41 -10.12
N ALA A 381 15.82 -23.46 -11.25
CA ALA A 381 16.36 -23.01 -12.54
C ALA A 381 16.61 -21.49 -12.57
N LEU A 382 15.79 -20.70 -11.88
CA LEU A 382 15.91 -19.24 -11.82
C LEU A 382 17.08 -18.80 -10.93
N ILE A 383 17.40 -19.55 -9.89
CA ILE A 383 18.46 -19.26 -8.92
C ILE A 383 19.82 -19.79 -9.39
N LYS A 384 19.85 -20.89 -10.15
CA LYS A 384 21.10 -21.52 -10.62
C LYS A 384 22.09 -20.54 -11.27
N PRO A 385 21.69 -19.55 -12.09
CA PRO A 385 22.61 -18.57 -12.69
C PRO A 385 23.28 -17.64 -11.67
N ILE A 386 22.68 -17.44 -10.48
CA ILE A 386 23.24 -16.64 -9.39
C ILE A 386 24.42 -17.38 -8.74
N GLY A 387 24.32 -18.70 -8.63
CA GLY A 387 25.33 -19.72 -8.38
C GLY A 387 26.46 -19.35 -7.43
N GLY A 388 26.23 -19.28 -6.10
CA GLY A 388 27.33 -19.18 -5.10
C GLY A 388 28.08 -17.84 -5.10
N LYS A 389 27.82 -16.93 -6.00
CA LYS A 389 28.39 -15.58 -6.00
C LYS A 389 27.70 -14.72 -4.93
N PRO A 390 28.41 -13.75 -4.32
CA PRO A 390 27.79 -12.79 -3.43
C PRO A 390 26.63 -12.07 -4.15
N LEU A 391 25.49 -11.98 -3.47
CA LEU A 391 24.32 -11.27 -4.02
C LEU A 391 24.66 -9.78 -4.22
N LYS A 392 24.21 -9.20 -5.34
CA LYS A 392 24.47 -7.78 -5.65
C LYS A 392 23.72 -6.90 -4.65
N LYS A 393 24.45 -6.15 -3.80
CA LYS A 393 23.86 -5.12 -2.95
C LYS A 393 23.67 -3.84 -3.76
N SER A 394 22.42 -3.47 -4.04
CA SER A 394 22.06 -2.27 -4.81
C SER A 394 21.29 -1.30 -3.92
N LYS A 395 21.61 0.02 -4.00
CA LYS A 395 20.83 1.09 -3.34
C LYS A 395 19.36 1.15 -3.81
N ARG A 396 19.04 0.54 -4.94
CA ARG A 396 17.68 0.41 -5.44
C ARG A 396 16.86 -0.60 -4.62
N VAL A 397 17.52 -1.53 -3.94
CA VAL A 397 16.90 -2.57 -3.13
C VAL A 397 17.15 -2.32 -1.65
N PHE A 398 18.38 -1.95 -1.27
CA PHE A 398 18.80 -1.72 0.11
C PHE A 398 19.03 -0.24 0.35
N ASP A 399 18.10 0.39 1.03
CA ASP A 399 18.17 1.80 1.42
C ASP A 399 17.37 1.99 2.72
N THR A 400 18.05 1.91 3.85
CA THR A 400 17.45 2.02 5.18
C THR A 400 16.70 3.34 5.38
N SER A 401 17.13 4.44 4.72
CA SER A 401 16.48 5.74 4.83
C SER A 401 15.08 5.80 4.20
N LYS A 402 14.76 4.82 3.34
CA LYS A 402 13.44 4.68 2.67
C LYS A 402 12.58 3.58 3.26
N VAL A 403 13.03 2.96 4.34
CA VAL A 403 12.22 2.03 5.12
C VAL A 403 11.52 2.84 6.21
N THR A 404 10.19 2.76 6.22
CA THR A 404 9.33 3.41 7.22
C THR A 404 9.18 2.48 8.44
N ASP A 405 7.98 2.04 8.74
CA ASP A 405 7.66 1.15 9.86
C ASP A 405 8.20 -0.28 9.63
N HIS A 406 8.16 -0.75 8.39
CA HIS A 406 8.59 -2.08 7.97
C HIS A 406 9.21 -2.03 6.58
N HIS A 407 10.10 -2.97 6.26
CA HIS A 407 10.69 -3.12 4.94
C HIS A 407 9.74 -3.84 3.96
N ALA A 408 10.09 -3.88 2.68
CA ALA A 408 9.34 -4.53 1.60
C ALA A 408 8.96 -5.99 1.89
N ILE A 409 7.92 -6.50 1.22
CA ILE A 409 7.45 -7.88 1.32
C ILE A 409 8.43 -8.81 0.61
N ILE A 410 9.03 -9.73 1.38
CA ILE A 410 9.94 -10.76 0.86
C ILE A 410 9.66 -12.13 1.52
N PRO A 411 10.15 -13.25 0.96
CA PRO A 411 10.17 -14.53 1.65
C PRO A 411 11.09 -14.46 2.88
N THR A 412 10.75 -15.19 3.94
CA THR A 412 11.52 -15.20 5.21
C THR A 412 12.69 -16.19 5.23
N GLY A 413 12.75 -17.09 4.26
CA GLY A 413 13.69 -18.22 4.28
C GLY A 413 13.12 -19.49 4.92
N VAL A 414 11.87 -19.50 5.35
CA VAL A 414 11.13 -20.71 5.74
C VAL A 414 10.58 -21.36 4.48
N ILE A 415 10.84 -22.67 4.30
CA ILE A 415 10.31 -23.43 3.17
C ILE A 415 8.81 -23.63 3.35
N PRO A 416 7.97 -23.13 2.42
CA PRO A 416 6.53 -23.18 2.58
C PRO A 416 6.00 -24.62 2.40
N GLN A 417 5.05 -24.99 3.25
CA GLN A 417 4.37 -26.28 3.23
C GLN A 417 2.84 -26.05 3.27
N ASN A 418 2.11 -26.94 2.59
CA ASN A 418 0.63 -26.97 2.64
C ASN A 418 -0.03 -25.61 2.28
N LEU A 419 0.44 -24.99 1.21
CA LEU A 419 -0.20 -23.79 0.66
C LEU A 419 -1.43 -24.17 -0.17
N SER A 420 -2.53 -23.43 0.00
CA SER A 420 -3.62 -23.45 -0.96
C SER A 420 -3.15 -22.90 -2.32
N ASP A 421 -3.87 -23.19 -3.41
CA ASP A 421 -3.52 -22.68 -4.73
C ASP A 421 -3.44 -21.16 -4.78
N ALA A 422 -4.34 -20.48 -4.07
CA ALA A 422 -4.34 -19.03 -4.00
C ALA A 422 -3.13 -18.47 -3.22
N GLU A 423 -2.80 -19.07 -2.06
CA GLU A 423 -1.61 -18.71 -1.30
C GLU A 423 -0.33 -18.98 -2.10
N ARG A 424 -0.27 -20.10 -2.82
CA ARG A 424 0.87 -20.44 -3.68
C ARG A 424 1.07 -19.41 -4.78
N LYS A 425 0.01 -18.95 -5.44
CA LYS A 425 0.09 -17.90 -6.46
C LYS A 425 0.65 -16.59 -5.91
N VAL A 426 0.20 -16.18 -4.73
CA VAL A 426 0.70 -14.95 -4.08
C VAL A 426 2.15 -15.12 -3.63
N PHE A 427 2.49 -16.26 -3.03
CA PHE A 427 3.88 -16.58 -2.63
C PHE A 427 4.82 -16.60 -3.83
N ASP A 428 4.40 -17.19 -4.96
CA ASP A 428 5.18 -17.26 -6.19
C ASP A 428 5.52 -15.88 -6.75
N LEU A 429 4.57 -14.94 -6.74
CA LEU A 429 4.84 -13.55 -7.13
C LEU A 429 5.92 -12.92 -6.25
N VAL A 430 5.81 -13.08 -4.93
CA VAL A 430 6.77 -12.52 -3.97
C VAL A 430 8.15 -13.17 -4.15
N ALA A 431 8.22 -14.49 -4.29
CA ALA A 431 9.47 -15.23 -4.49
C ALA A 431 10.17 -14.85 -5.79
N ARG A 432 9.45 -14.82 -6.92
CA ARG A 432 10.01 -14.42 -8.23
C ARG A 432 10.48 -12.97 -8.23
N ARG A 433 9.75 -12.07 -7.58
CA ARG A 433 10.14 -10.66 -7.44
C ARG A 433 11.43 -10.54 -6.63
N PHE A 434 11.56 -11.28 -5.54
CA PHE A 434 12.76 -11.34 -4.71
C PHE A 434 13.96 -11.90 -5.48
N ILE A 435 13.80 -12.99 -6.23
CA ILE A 435 14.88 -13.54 -7.08
C ILE A 435 15.29 -12.51 -8.14
N GLY A 436 14.32 -11.89 -8.79
CA GLY A 436 14.52 -10.97 -9.91
C GLY A 436 15.42 -9.79 -9.59
N VAL A 437 15.35 -9.22 -8.36
CA VAL A 437 16.16 -8.04 -7.99
C VAL A 437 17.66 -8.35 -7.85
N PHE A 438 18.05 -9.62 -7.78
CA PHE A 438 19.45 -10.05 -7.73
C PHE A 438 19.99 -10.54 -9.08
N LEU A 439 19.13 -10.66 -10.09
CA LEU A 439 19.52 -11.00 -11.45
C LEU A 439 20.03 -9.76 -12.21
N PRO A 440 20.84 -9.95 -13.26
CA PRO A 440 21.30 -8.85 -14.09
C PRO A 440 20.16 -8.13 -14.79
N ASP A 441 20.42 -6.89 -15.21
CA ASP A 441 19.50 -6.12 -16.03
C ASP A 441 19.23 -6.85 -17.36
N CYS A 442 18.00 -6.78 -17.85
CA CYS A 442 17.66 -7.21 -19.20
C CYS A 442 18.33 -6.26 -20.20
N LYS A 443 19.08 -6.82 -21.15
CA LYS A 443 19.71 -6.05 -22.26
C LYS A 443 18.85 -6.19 -23.51
N PHE A 444 18.58 -5.09 -24.14
CA PHE A 444 17.83 -5.05 -25.38
C PHE A 444 18.45 -4.07 -26.37
N SER A 445 18.12 -4.26 -27.64
CA SER A 445 18.45 -3.34 -28.72
C SER A 445 17.17 -2.80 -29.31
N THR A 446 17.07 -1.49 -29.44
CA THR A 446 15.99 -0.82 -30.17
C THR A 446 16.53 -0.37 -31.52
N THR A 447 15.91 -0.85 -32.61
CA THR A 447 16.19 -0.41 -33.96
C THR A 447 15.10 0.57 -34.40
N THR A 448 15.47 1.79 -34.73
CA THR A 448 14.57 2.80 -35.29
C THR A 448 14.96 3.01 -36.74
N VAL A 449 14.01 2.83 -37.64
CA VAL A 449 14.17 3.07 -39.09
C VAL A 449 13.28 4.24 -39.49
N LEU A 450 13.89 5.26 -40.07
CA LEU A 450 13.17 6.35 -40.73
C LEU A 450 13.27 6.17 -42.22
N GLY A 451 12.19 6.44 -42.90
CA GLY A 451 12.14 6.49 -44.37
C GLY A 451 11.22 7.60 -44.82
N GLU A 452 11.32 7.97 -46.03
CA GLU A 452 10.51 9.02 -46.63
C GLU A 452 10.01 8.63 -48.03
N VAL A 453 8.90 9.24 -48.41
CA VAL A 453 8.44 9.25 -49.80
C VAL A 453 8.39 10.70 -50.23
N ARG A 454 9.12 11.03 -51.31
CA ARG A 454 9.20 12.37 -51.89
C ARG A 454 8.27 12.54 -53.05
N SER A 455 7.57 13.67 -53.13
CA SER A 455 6.90 14.12 -54.33
C SER A 455 7.81 15.05 -55.12
N ALA A 456 7.88 14.83 -56.44
CA ALA A 456 8.55 15.78 -57.30
C ALA A 456 7.84 17.16 -57.22
N ALA A 457 8.60 18.25 -57.34
CA ALA A 457 8.05 19.58 -57.51
C ALA A 457 7.17 19.65 -58.75
N THR A 458 5.96 20.17 -58.65
CA THR A 458 5.05 20.42 -59.76
C THR A 458 4.87 21.93 -59.95
N GLU A 459 4.37 22.37 -61.13
CA GLU A 459 4.10 23.79 -61.39
C GLU A 459 3.16 24.41 -60.32
N SER A 460 2.29 23.61 -59.70
CA SER A 460 1.36 24.04 -58.67
C SER A 460 1.94 23.96 -57.23
N GLN A 461 3.07 23.26 -57.03
CA GLN A 461 3.79 23.15 -55.75
C GLN A 461 5.31 23.17 -56.02
N PRO A 462 5.94 24.33 -55.96
CA PRO A 462 7.37 24.49 -56.32
C PRO A 462 8.35 23.92 -55.29
N THR A 463 7.87 23.39 -54.17
CA THR A 463 8.70 22.74 -53.13
C THR A 463 8.45 21.24 -53.10
N GLU A 464 9.54 20.46 -53.05
CA GLU A 464 9.48 19.02 -52.78
C GLU A 464 8.82 18.76 -51.41
N ASN A 465 7.70 18.05 -51.42
CA ASN A 465 7.06 17.61 -50.19
C ASN A 465 7.53 16.16 -49.89
N ALA A 466 8.16 15.99 -48.72
CA ALA A 466 8.54 14.67 -48.21
C ALA A 466 7.65 14.27 -47.06
N ILE A 467 7.08 13.07 -47.07
CA ILE A 467 6.37 12.49 -45.93
C ILE A 467 7.29 11.47 -45.30
N GLU A 468 7.66 11.74 -44.04
CA GLU A 468 8.52 10.88 -43.28
C GLU A 468 7.72 9.82 -42.53
N PHE A 469 8.26 8.60 -42.52
CA PHE A 469 7.71 7.43 -41.85
C PHE A 469 8.71 6.84 -40.86
N LYS A 470 8.20 6.18 -39.84
CA LYS A 470 8.99 5.54 -38.79
C LYS A 470 8.52 4.12 -38.53
N ALA A 471 9.48 3.20 -38.39
CA ALA A 471 9.27 1.88 -37.79
C ALA A 471 10.24 1.70 -36.62
N THR A 472 9.79 1.02 -35.58
CA THR A 472 10.61 0.72 -34.39
C THR A 472 10.47 -0.76 -34.09
N GLY A 473 11.59 -1.42 -33.82
CA GLY A 473 11.65 -2.79 -33.31
C GLY A 473 12.50 -2.88 -32.06
N LYS A 474 12.23 -3.87 -31.24
CA LYS A 474 12.97 -4.17 -30.01
C LYS A 474 13.33 -5.65 -29.99
N GLU A 475 14.61 -5.92 -29.83
CA GLU A 475 15.20 -7.25 -29.75
C GLU A 475 15.80 -7.45 -28.35
N ILE A 476 15.45 -8.53 -27.66
CA ILE A 476 16.05 -8.88 -26.36
C ILE A 476 17.37 -9.60 -26.63
N LEU A 477 18.47 -8.96 -26.22
CA LEU A 477 19.83 -9.51 -26.37
C LEU A 477 20.20 -10.46 -25.22
N ASP A 478 19.76 -10.13 -24.01
CA ASP A 478 19.96 -10.92 -22.79
C ASP A 478 18.72 -10.72 -21.89
N PRO A 479 17.92 -11.74 -21.65
CA PRO A 479 16.70 -11.59 -20.87
C PRO A 479 16.94 -11.15 -19.42
N GLY A 480 18.13 -11.43 -18.84
CA GLY A 480 18.46 -11.03 -17.49
C GLY A 480 17.35 -11.40 -16.49
N TRP A 481 16.89 -10.43 -15.71
CA TRP A 481 15.83 -10.63 -14.72
C TRP A 481 14.47 -11.04 -15.33
N ARG A 482 14.22 -10.83 -16.61
CA ARG A 482 12.94 -11.19 -17.25
C ARG A 482 12.67 -12.70 -17.22
N VAL A 483 13.68 -13.54 -17.02
CA VAL A 483 13.51 -14.99 -16.85
C VAL A 483 12.60 -15.39 -15.68
N VAL A 484 12.40 -14.48 -14.69
CA VAL A 484 11.44 -14.72 -13.61
C VAL A 484 9.99 -14.48 -14.00
N ARG A 485 9.73 -13.84 -15.15
CA ARG A 485 8.37 -13.70 -15.69
C ARG A 485 7.90 -15.07 -16.19
N GLU A 486 6.67 -15.43 -15.86
CA GLU A 486 6.06 -16.60 -16.49
C GLU A 486 5.75 -16.28 -17.95
N GLU A 487 6.02 -17.23 -18.86
CA GLU A 487 5.55 -17.12 -20.24
C GLU A 487 4.03 -17.03 -20.24
N LYS A 488 3.49 -16.01 -20.90
CA LYS A 488 2.04 -15.89 -21.12
C LYS A 488 1.58 -17.08 -21.96
N LYS A 489 0.66 -17.88 -21.44
CA LYS A 489 -0.11 -18.78 -22.30
C LYS A 489 -1.02 -17.94 -23.18
N GLU A 490 -0.93 -18.10 -24.48
CA GLU A 490 -1.55 -17.28 -25.55
C GLU A 490 -3.09 -17.16 -25.55
N LYS A 491 -3.82 -17.53 -24.51
CA LYS A 491 -5.29 -17.64 -24.51
C LYS A 491 -6.08 -16.57 -23.75
N GLU A 492 -5.44 -15.52 -23.19
CA GLU A 492 -6.16 -14.51 -22.39
C GLU A 492 -6.08 -13.07 -22.93
N GLU A 493 -5.74 -12.86 -24.22
CA GLU A 493 -5.36 -11.54 -24.77
C GLU A 493 -6.51 -10.62 -25.19
N GLU A 494 -7.77 -11.00 -25.16
CA GLU A 494 -8.84 -10.13 -25.68
C GLU A 494 -9.36 -9.05 -24.71
N ASP A 495 -9.11 -9.18 -23.38
CA ASP A 495 -9.65 -8.26 -22.38
C ASP A 495 -8.63 -7.26 -21.79
N ASP A 496 -7.30 -7.43 -22.02
CA ASP A 496 -6.23 -6.62 -21.41
C ASP A 496 -5.80 -5.38 -22.21
N GLN A 497 -6.34 -5.16 -23.42
CA GLN A 497 -5.90 -4.06 -24.30
C GLN A 497 -6.25 -2.65 -23.81
N GLN A 498 -6.98 -2.50 -22.69
CA GLN A 498 -7.41 -1.18 -22.18
C GLN A 498 -6.61 -0.64 -20.99
N ASP A 499 -5.68 -1.41 -20.39
CA ASP A 499 -5.12 -1.04 -19.07
C ASP A 499 -3.73 -0.37 -19.07
N THR A 500 -3.10 -0.20 -20.24
CA THR A 500 -1.72 0.31 -20.35
C THR A 500 -1.58 1.83 -20.38
N SER A 501 -2.68 2.59 -20.42
CA SER A 501 -2.61 4.05 -20.63
C SER A 501 -2.21 4.89 -19.39
N LEU A 502 -2.10 4.30 -18.20
CA LEU A 502 -1.88 5.05 -16.95
C LEU A 502 -0.42 5.12 -16.46
N THR A 503 0.52 4.46 -17.12
CA THR A 503 1.90 4.32 -16.56
C THR A 503 3.02 4.98 -17.34
N SER A 504 2.77 5.63 -18.47
CA SER A 504 3.86 6.33 -19.16
C SER A 504 3.37 7.59 -19.90
N ASN A 505 4.14 8.68 -19.77
CA ASN A 505 4.14 9.83 -20.67
C ASN A 505 4.66 9.44 -22.07
N SER A 506 4.40 8.24 -22.54
CA SER A 506 4.73 7.78 -23.90
C SER A 506 3.48 7.81 -24.74
N SER A 507 3.61 8.39 -25.91
CA SER A 507 2.58 8.54 -26.94
C SER A 507 1.68 7.32 -27.12
N PRO A 508 0.37 7.50 -27.38
CA PRO A 508 -0.63 6.41 -27.43
C PRO A 508 -0.51 5.44 -28.61
N LEU A 509 0.63 5.33 -29.27
CA LEU A 509 0.81 4.62 -30.54
C LEU A 509 1.58 3.29 -30.47
N THR A 510 2.04 2.85 -29.28
CA THR A 510 2.75 1.57 -29.15
C THR A 510 2.01 0.64 -28.21
N SER A 511 1.32 -0.37 -28.76
CA SER A 511 0.82 -1.52 -28.00
C SER A 511 2.01 -2.36 -27.47
N GLU A 512 1.87 -3.03 -26.33
CA GLU A 512 2.91 -3.95 -25.79
C GLU A 512 3.34 -5.03 -26.80
N LYS A 513 2.51 -5.32 -27.82
CA LYS A 513 2.84 -6.25 -28.93
C LYS A 513 3.94 -5.72 -29.86
N ASP A 514 4.10 -4.40 -29.97
CA ASP A 514 5.16 -3.80 -30.80
C ASP A 514 6.53 -3.76 -30.09
N GLU A 515 6.58 -4.03 -28.79
CA GLU A 515 7.81 -3.96 -27.99
C GLU A 515 8.83 -5.06 -28.29
N GLU A 516 8.43 -6.21 -28.80
CA GLU A 516 9.33 -7.36 -29.08
C GLU A 516 9.37 -7.75 -30.57
N ARG A 517 9.14 -6.81 -31.46
CA ARG A 517 9.20 -7.06 -32.91
C ARG A 517 10.63 -6.85 -33.43
N THR A 518 11.24 -7.90 -33.94
CA THR A 518 12.51 -7.81 -34.67
C THR A 518 12.24 -7.26 -36.07
N LEU A 519 12.92 -6.17 -36.41
CA LEU A 519 12.86 -5.63 -37.79
C LEU A 519 13.85 -6.35 -38.68
N PRO A 520 13.52 -6.50 -40.00
CA PRO A 520 14.51 -6.88 -41.01
C PRO A 520 15.70 -5.90 -41.01
N THR A 521 16.82 -6.35 -41.57
CA THR A 521 17.97 -5.45 -41.75
C THR A 521 17.69 -4.47 -42.88
N PHE A 522 17.63 -3.19 -42.52
CA PHE A 522 17.50 -2.07 -43.47
C PHE A 522 18.84 -1.39 -43.69
N VAL A 523 19.06 -0.83 -44.87
CA VAL A 523 20.26 -0.08 -45.22
C VAL A 523 19.86 1.35 -45.62
N LYS A 524 20.61 2.35 -45.09
CA LYS A 524 20.38 3.74 -45.49
C LYS A 524 20.55 3.93 -47.00
N GLY A 525 19.60 4.59 -47.64
CA GLY A 525 19.58 4.83 -49.08
C GLY A 525 18.89 3.72 -49.88
N GLU A 526 18.53 2.58 -49.27
CA GLU A 526 17.74 1.59 -50.00
C GLU A 526 16.36 2.16 -50.34
N SER A 527 15.86 1.85 -51.53
CA SER A 527 14.61 2.36 -52.05
C SER A 527 13.86 1.26 -52.79
N GLY A 528 12.54 1.33 -52.78
CA GLY A 528 11.70 0.35 -53.46
C GLY A 528 10.22 0.62 -53.35
N GLU A 529 9.45 -0.28 -53.98
CA GLU A 529 8.00 -0.23 -53.94
C GLU A 529 7.47 -0.45 -52.50
N HIS A 530 6.42 0.28 -52.17
CA HIS A 530 5.74 0.17 -50.89
C HIS A 530 4.23 0.19 -51.06
N ARG A 531 3.48 -0.19 -50.04
CA ARG A 531 2.02 -0.21 -50.05
C ARG A 531 1.49 0.78 -48.99
N PRO A 532 1.13 2.01 -49.39
CA PRO A 532 0.55 2.98 -48.49
C PRO A 532 -0.89 2.61 -48.13
N THR A 533 -1.30 2.94 -46.92
CA THR A 533 -2.65 2.77 -46.40
C THR A 533 -3.03 3.98 -45.59
N LEU A 534 -4.25 4.48 -45.81
CA LEU A 534 -4.86 5.49 -44.98
C LEU A 534 -6.03 4.84 -44.19
N THR A 535 -5.90 4.76 -42.89
CA THR A 535 -6.88 4.07 -42.07
C THR A 535 -7.63 5.07 -41.21
N GLU A 536 -8.97 5.10 -41.35
CA GLU A 536 -9.84 5.84 -40.46
C GLU A 536 -9.94 5.11 -39.09
N LYS A 537 -9.78 5.85 -37.99
CA LYS A 537 -9.93 5.38 -36.63
C LYS A 537 -10.79 6.37 -35.83
N MET A 538 -11.43 5.87 -34.81
CA MET A 538 -12.18 6.71 -33.87
C MET A 538 -11.40 6.84 -32.56
N THR A 539 -11.44 8.01 -31.94
CA THR A 539 -10.98 8.17 -30.56
C THR A 539 -11.83 7.28 -29.65
N THR A 540 -11.23 6.75 -28.58
CA THR A 540 -11.90 5.89 -27.61
C THR A 540 -11.92 6.56 -26.24
N PRO A 541 -12.98 6.35 -25.43
CA PRO A 541 -13.00 6.88 -24.07
C PRO A 541 -11.91 6.22 -23.22
N PRO A 542 -11.52 6.84 -22.10
CA PRO A 542 -10.64 6.18 -21.15
C PRO A 542 -11.31 4.92 -20.60
N PRO A 543 -10.55 3.89 -20.23
CA PRO A 543 -11.12 2.66 -19.69
C PRO A 543 -11.75 2.89 -18.31
N TYR A 544 -12.76 2.08 -17.98
CA TYR A 544 -13.27 1.99 -16.61
C TYR A 544 -12.15 1.60 -15.65
N TYR A 545 -12.24 2.06 -14.41
CA TYR A 545 -11.37 1.51 -13.39
C TYR A 545 -11.66 0.02 -13.16
N ASN A 546 -10.60 -0.75 -12.95
CA ASN A 546 -10.61 -2.02 -12.24
C ASN A 546 -9.94 -1.82 -10.87
N GLU A 547 -9.90 -2.84 -10.02
CA GLU A 547 -9.28 -2.67 -8.68
C GLU A 547 -7.80 -2.32 -8.77
N ALA A 548 -7.06 -2.88 -9.74
CA ALA A 548 -5.65 -2.58 -9.93
C ALA A 548 -5.43 -1.11 -10.32
N SER A 549 -6.18 -0.62 -11.32
CA SER A 549 -6.06 0.77 -11.78
C SER A 549 -6.58 1.77 -10.74
N LEU A 550 -7.61 1.41 -9.96
CA LEU A 550 -8.10 2.24 -8.85
C LEU A 550 -7.06 2.33 -7.72
N LEU A 551 -6.44 1.22 -7.32
CA LEU A 551 -5.36 1.22 -6.32
C LEU A 551 -4.19 2.10 -6.76
N ARG A 552 -3.81 2.04 -8.04
CA ARG A 552 -2.78 2.94 -8.60
C ARG A 552 -3.24 4.40 -8.61
N ALA A 553 -4.50 4.69 -8.95
CA ALA A 553 -5.05 6.04 -8.90
C ALA A 553 -5.04 6.59 -7.46
N MET A 554 -5.41 5.77 -6.47
CA MET A 554 -5.32 6.14 -5.05
C MET A 554 -3.87 6.41 -4.62
N GLU A 555 -2.93 5.57 -5.02
CA GLU A 555 -1.50 5.71 -4.70
C GLU A 555 -0.90 6.97 -5.34
N THR A 556 -1.27 7.26 -6.58
CA THR A 556 -0.74 8.40 -7.34
C THR A 556 -1.70 9.60 -7.33
N ALA A 557 -2.59 9.69 -6.36
CA ALA A 557 -3.66 10.69 -6.30
C ALA A 557 -3.15 12.14 -6.29
N GLY A 558 -1.91 12.37 -5.87
CA GLY A 558 -1.26 13.68 -6.03
C GLY A 558 -1.22 14.21 -7.46
N LYS A 559 -1.32 13.34 -8.48
CA LYS A 559 -1.40 13.78 -9.89
C LYS A 559 -2.68 14.55 -10.22
N PHE A 560 -3.74 14.37 -9.42
CA PHE A 560 -5.01 15.07 -9.59
C PHE A 560 -5.07 16.40 -8.80
N VAL A 561 -3.99 16.78 -8.12
CA VAL A 561 -3.88 17.98 -7.31
C VAL A 561 -3.04 19.01 -8.05
N GLU A 562 -3.56 20.23 -8.22
CA GLU A 562 -2.88 21.29 -8.96
C GLU A 562 -1.76 21.94 -8.12
N ASP A 563 -1.98 22.14 -6.83
CA ASP A 563 -1.00 22.72 -5.92
C ASP A 563 0.22 21.81 -5.75
N GLU A 564 1.40 22.35 -6.05
CA GLU A 564 2.66 21.59 -6.04
C GLU A 564 3.08 21.16 -4.63
N THR A 565 2.78 21.96 -3.61
CA THR A 565 3.10 21.63 -2.21
C THR A 565 2.23 20.50 -1.67
N LEU A 566 0.93 20.51 -2.01
CA LEU A 566 0.00 19.44 -1.67
C LEU A 566 0.30 18.18 -2.47
N ARG A 567 0.68 18.32 -3.74
CA ARG A 567 1.15 17.21 -4.57
C ARG A 567 2.37 16.53 -3.96
N ALA A 568 3.35 17.32 -3.49
CA ALA A 568 4.53 16.80 -2.81
C ALA A 568 4.19 16.09 -1.49
N ALA A 569 3.24 16.63 -0.71
CA ALA A 569 2.77 16.00 0.52
C ALA A 569 2.08 14.64 0.29
N MET A 570 1.41 14.49 -0.86
CA MET A 570 0.72 13.25 -1.24
C MET A 570 1.60 12.24 -1.98
N LYS A 571 2.83 12.62 -2.37
CA LYS A 571 3.71 11.79 -3.19
C LYS A 571 4.04 10.44 -2.53
N GLU A 572 4.11 10.40 -1.22
CA GLU A 572 4.47 9.20 -0.47
C GLU A 572 3.28 8.27 -0.23
N ASN A 573 2.11 8.84 0.07
CA ASN A 573 0.96 8.05 0.55
C ASN A 573 -0.26 8.07 -0.38
N GLY A 574 -0.37 9.03 -1.30
CA GLY A 574 -1.58 9.22 -2.11
C GLY A 574 -2.81 9.49 -1.22
N ILE A 575 -3.96 8.89 -1.56
CA ILE A 575 -5.15 8.84 -0.69
C ILE A 575 -5.29 7.46 -0.05
N GLY A 576 -5.39 7.46 1.28
CA GLY A 576 -5.45 6.25 2.09
C GLY A 576 -4.11 5.52 2.17
N ARG A 577 -3.81 4.98 3.35
CA ARG A 577 -2.64 4.13 3.55
C ARG A 577 -2.84 2.79 2.83
N PRO A 578 -1.78 2.11 2.37
CA PRO A 578 -1.89 0.81 1.70
C PRO A 578 -2.74 -0.20 2.49
N SER A 579 -2.58 -0.22 3.82
CA SER A 579 -3.34 -1.10 4.72
C SER A 579 -4.85 -0.85 4.73
N SER A 580 -5.33 0.35 4.38
CA SER A 580 -6.75 0.74 4.45
C SER A 580 -7.44 0.78 3.07
N ARG A 581 -6.70 0.85 1.95
CA ARG A 581 -7.29 0.99 0.61
C ARG A 581 -8.26 -0.14 0.28
N ALA A 582 -7.90 -1.40 0.58
CA ALA A 582 -8.78 -2.54 0.36
C ALA A 582 -10.10 -2.42 1.10
N SER A 583 -10.09 -2.08 2.39
CA SER A 583 -11.30 -1.90 3.19
C SER A 583 -12.16 -0.72 2.74
N ILE A 584 -11.54 0.33 2.22
CA ILE A 584 -12.26 1.47 1.62
C ILE A 584 -13.01 1.02 0.37
N ILE A 585 -12.35 0.32 -0.56
CA ILE A 585 -12.98 -0.23 -1.77
C ILE A 585 -14.13 -1.16 -1.40
N GLU A 586 -13.92 -2.08 -0.46
CA GLU A 586 -15.00 -2.97 0.02
C GLU A 586 -16.15 -2.21 0.69
N THR A 587 -15.86 -1.10 1.36
CA THR A 587 -16.92 -0.25 1.93
C THR A 587 -17.78 0.38 0.83
N LEU A 588 -17.20 0.80 -0.30
CA LEU A 588 -17.95 1.30 -1.45
C LEU A 588 -18.93 0.23 -2.00
N PHE A 589 -18.49 -1.04 -2.06
CA PHE A 589 -19.37 -2.15 -2.44
C PHE A 589 -20.46 -2.40 -1.39
N LYS A 590 -20.11 -2.49 -0.11
CA LYS A 590 -21.05 -2.71 1.00
C LYS A 590 -22.13 -1.62 1.10
N ARG A 591 -21.80 -0.40 0.70
CA ARG A 591 -22.71 0.75 0.64
C ARG A 591 -23.49 0.82 -0.66
N HIS A 592 -23.26 -0.09 -1.59
CA HIS A 592 -23.85 -0.10 -2.93
C HIS A 592 -23.59 1.19 -3.73
N TYR A 593 -22.44 1.82 -3.52
CA TYR A 593 -22.03 2.99 -4.31
C TYR A 593 -21.42 2.57 -5.64
N ILE A 594 -20.78 1.40 -5.67
CA ILE A 594 -20.19 0.79 -6.85
C ILE A 594 -20.58 -0.68 -6.96
N ARG A 595 -20.48 -1.24 -8.16
CA ARG A 595 -20.64 -2.67 -8.43
C ARG A 595 -19.53 -3.16 -9.36
N ARG A 596 -19.28 -4.47 -9.36
CA ARG A 596 -18.39 -5.13 -10.31
C ARG A 596 -19.17 -5.57 -11.52
N GLU A 597 -18.74 -5.18 -12.72
CA GLU A 597 -19.17 -5.71 -14.00
C GLU A 597 -17.97 -6.40 -14.67
N LYS A 598 -17.89 -7.74 -14.55
CA LYS A 598 -16.66 -8.49 -14.86
C LYS A 598 -15.47 -7.96 -14.05
N LYS A 599 -14.44 -7.40 -14.72
CA LYS A 599 -13.28 -6.75 -14.09
C LYS A 599 -13.51 -5.25 -13.82
N ARG A 600 -14.56 -4.62 -14.38
CA ARG A 600 -14.81 -3.17 -14.31
C ARG A 600 -15.47 -2.78 -13.01
N LEU A 601 -15.09 -1.62 -12.48
CA LEU A 601 -15.77 -0.95 -11.37
C LEU A 601 -16.70 0.12 -11.95
N VAL A 602 -17.99 -0.06 -11.72
CA VAL A 602 -19.04 0.83 -12.26
C VAL A 602 -19.75 1.50 -11.09
N ALA A 603 -19.92 2.82 -11.16
CA ALA A 603 -20.70 3.55 -10.19
C ALA A 603 -22.21 3.20 -10.34
N THR A 604 -22.88 3.05 -9.21
CA THR A 604 -24.34 2.89 -9.19
C THR A 604 -25.03 4.25 -9.21
N PRO A 605 -26.33 4.32 -9.52
CA PRO A 605 -27.08 5.58 -9.38
C PRO A 605 -26.91 6.20 -7.98
N THR A 606 -26.93 5.41 -6.92
CA THR A 606 -26.69 5.88 -5.54
C THR A 606 -25.31 6.55 -5.39
N GLY A 607 -24.26 5.95 -5.95
CA GLY A 607 -22.90 6.49 -5.89
C GLY A 607 -22.76 7.80 -6.69
N ILE A 608 -23.37 7.85 -7.88
CA ILE A 608 -23.35 9.04 -8.75
C ILE A 608 -24.09 10.19 -8.05
N GLU A 609 -25.33 9.95 -7.59
CA GLU A 609 -26.15 10.95 -6.93
C GLU A 609 -25.51 11.47 -5.63
N LEU A 610 -24.82 10.59 -4.87
CA LEU A 610 -24.10 11.00 -3.66
C LEU A 610 -23.02 12.03 -3.99
N ILE A 611 -22.20 11.76 -5.01
CA ILE A 611 -21.12 12.68 -5.41
C ILE A 611 -21.72 13.99 -5.96
N ASP A 612 -22.85 13.94 -6.66
CA ASP A 612 -23.53 15.14 -7.19
C ASP A 612 -24.21 15.99 -6.10
N LEU A 613 -24.62 15.36 -4.99
CA LEU A 613 -25.22 16.06 -3.85
C LEU A 613 -24.19 16.76 -2.97
N ILE A 614 -22.95 16.25 -2.92
CA ILE A 614 -21.88 16.88 -2.14
C ILE A 614 -21.47 18.18 -2.84
N ARG A 615 -21.81 19.33 -2.22
CA ARG A 615 -21.47 20.66 -2.72
C ARG A 615 -20.06 21.07 -2.36
N GLU A 616 -19.56 20.59 -1.24
CA GLU A 616 -18.22 20.85 -0.76
C GLU A 616 -17.19 20.12 -1.63
N GLU A 617 -16.57 20.83 -2.58
CA GLU A 617 -15.61 20.25 -3.53
C GLU A 617 -14.43 19.59 -2.84
N LEU A 618 -13.96 20.14 -1.70
CA LEU A 618 -12.87 19.54 -0.93
C LEU A 618 -13.18 18.13 -0.43
N LEU A 619 -14.45 17.82 -0.12
CA LEU A 619 -14.85 16.46 0.30
C LEU A 619 -14.77 15.43 -0.83
N LYS A 620 -14.85 15.87 -2.08
CA LYS A 620 -14.80 15.03 -3.29
C LYS A 620 -13.40 14.97 -3.88
N SER A 621 -12.54 15.93 -3.55
CA SER A 621 -11.20 16.05 -4.11
C SER A 621 -10.15 15.32 -3.26
N CYS A 622 -9.03 15.00 -3.90
CA CYS A 622 -7.86 14.48 -3.20
C CYS A 622 -7.13 15.57 -2.39
N GLU A 623 -7.44 16.86 -2.63
CA GLU A 623 -6.77 18.01 -2.01
C GLU A 623 -6.96 18.04 -0.50
N LEU A 624 -8.18 17.74 -0.01
CA LEU A 624 -8.43 17.67 1.44
C LEU A 624 -7.46 16.71 2.13
N THR A 625 -7.23 15.55 1.53
CA THR A 625 -6.25 14.60 2.06
C THR A 625 -4.84 15.20 2.01
N GLY A 626 -4.47 15.87 0.93
CA GLY A 626 -3.17 16.54 0.80
C GLY A 626 -2.96 17.62 1.87
N ILE A 627 -3.97 18.47 2.11
CA ILE A 627 -3.95 19.50 3.14
C ILE A 627 -3.73 18.88 4.53
N TRP A 628 -4.49 17.82 4.85
CA TRP A 628 -4.35 17.16 6.15
C TRP A 628 -3.00 16.47 6.31
N GLU A 629 -2.54 15.71 5.31
CA GLU A 629 -1.23 15.03 5.39
C GLU A 629 -0.08 16.03 5.57
N LYS A 630 -0.15 17.18 4.89
CA LYS A 630 0.81 18.26 5.09
C LYS A 630 0.78 18.78 6.53
N LYS A 631 -0.40 19.16 7.04
CA LYS A 631 -0.55 19.69 8.40
C LYS A 631 -0.14 18.65 9.46
N LEU A 632 -0.50 17.38 9.29
CA LEU A 632 -0.12 16.30 10.20
C LEU A 632 1.40 16.08 10.23
N ARG A 633 2.07 16.18 9.08
CA ARG A 633 3.53 16.15 9.00
C ARG A 633 4.16 17.38 9.66
N ASP A 634 3.57 18.54 9.49
CA ASP A 634 4.03 19.77 10.14
C ASP A 634 3.85 19.69 11.68
N ILE A 635 2.80 19.02 12.19
CA ILE A 635 2.61 18.71 13.63
C ILE A 635 3.73 17.78 14.10
N GLU A 636 4.01 16.71 13.36
CA GLU A 636 5.09 15.76 13.69
C GLU A 636 6.46 16.44 13.76
N HIS A 637 6.70 17.43 12.91
CA HIS A 637 7.93 18.23 12.89
C HIS A 637 7.88 19.49 13.76
N GLN A 638 6.84 19.66 14.60
CA GLN A 638 6.64 20.80 15.49
C GLN A 638 6.57 22.17 14.77
N LYS A 639 6.14 22.17 13.49
CA LYS A 639 5.95 23.37 12.65
C LYS A 639 4.51 23.86 12.65
N TYR A 640 3.57 23.08 13.15
CA TYR A 640 2.15 23.40 13.21
C TYR A 640 1.55 22.89 14.52
N ASP A 641 0.61 23.66 15.08
CA ASP A 641 -0.02 23.30 16.34
C ASP A 641 -1.17 22.31 16.18
N ALA A 642 -1.16 21.22 16.95
CA ALA A 642 -2.18 20.18 16.87
C ALA A 642 -3.56 20.66 17.32
N GLN A 643 -3.64 21.60 18.30
CA GLN A 643 -4.92 22.12 18.78
C GLN A 643 -5.53 23.07 17.74
N GLN A 644 -4.68 23.88 17.10
CA GLN A 644 -5.12 24.72 15.97
C GLN A 644 -5.72 23.88 14.86
N PHE A 645 -5.06 22.77 14.48
CA PHE A 645 -5.61 21.84 13.48
C PHE A 645 -7.00 21.33 13.84
N ILE A 646 -7.18 20.90 15.10
CA ILE A 646 -8.48 20.41 15.59
C ILE A 646 -9.55 21.53 15.60
N GLN A 647 -9.20 22.78 15.94
CA GLN A 647 -10.16 23.89 15.90
C GLN A 647 -10.59 24.21 14.46
N GLU A 648 -9.67 24.20 13.51
CA GLU A 648 -10.00 24.37 12.09
C GLU A 648 -10.96 23.29 11.58
N LEU A 649 -10.73 22.02 12.00
CA LEU A 649 -11.63 20.93 11.66
C LEU A 649 -13.02 21.07 12.28
N LYS A 650 -13.11 21.54 13.53
CA LYS A 650 -14.40 21.85 14.17
C LYS A 650 -15.17 22.93 13.41
N ALA A 651 -14.48 23.99 13.00
CA ALA A 651 -15.05 25.04 12.18
C ALA A 651 -15.53 24.48 10.83
N GLN A 652 -14.68 23.76 10.10
CA GLN A 652 -15.03 23.14 8.82
C GLN A 652 -16.27 22.25 8.91
N VAL A 653 -16.35 21.38 9.94
CA VAL A 653 -17.51 20.51 10.15
C VAL A 653 -18.76 21.33 10.47
N THR A 654 -18.65 22.40 11.21
CA THR A 654 -19.77 23.31 11.52
C THR A 654 -20.29 24.00 10.26
N ASP A 655 -19.38 24.44 9.39
CA ASP A 655 -19.74 25.07 8.11
C ASP A 655 -20.44 24.06 7.19
N ILE A 656 -19.89 22.84 7.04
CA ILE A 656 -20.52 21.74 6.26
C ILE A 656 -21.95 21.48 6.78
N VAL A 657 -22.14 21.40 8.09
CA VAL A 657 -23.46 21.15 8.67
C VAL A 657 -24.41 22.29 8.34
N ARG A 658 -24.00 23.55 8.52
CA ARG A 658 -24.80 24.75 8.22
C ARG A 658 -25.20 24.77 6.75
N ASP A 659 -24.25 24.56 5.84
CA ASP A 659 -24.46 24.67 4.40
C ASP A 659 -25.40 23.58 3.86
N VAL A 660 -25.25 22.34 4.32
CA VAL A 660 -26.15 21.24 3.95
C VAL A 660 -27.54 21.41 4.58
N MET A 661 -27.64 21.91 5.81
CA MET A 661 -28.93 22.18 6.45
C MET A 661 -29.70 23.32 5.77
N SER A 662 -29.01 24.32 5.21
CA SER A 662 -29.60 25.42 4.47
C SER A 662 -30.14 24.99 3.10
N ASP A 663 -29.87 23.80 2.62
CA ASP A 663 -30.39 23.30 1.35
C ASP A 663 -31.93 23.14 1.42
N PRO A 664 -32.72 23.93 0.68
CA PRO A 664 -34.17 23.87 0.70
C PRO A 664 -34.73 22.69 -0.09
N THR A 665 -33.89 21.95 -0.82
CA THR A 665 -34.34 20.85 -1.67
C THR A 665 -34.72 19.61 -0.83
N ASN A 666 -35.81 18.98 -1.20
CA ASN A 666 -36.26 17.70 -0.63
C ASN A 666 -35.72 16.50 -1.44
N ARG A 667 -34.55 16.64 -2.07
CA ARG A 667 -33.94 15.58 -2.86
C ARG A 667 -33.69 14.33 -1.99
N ARG A 668 -33.94 13.17 -2.56
CA ARG A 668 -33.62 11.87 -1.93
C ARG A 668 -32.81 11.04 -2.91
N ILE A 669 -31.76 10.37 -2.40
CA ILE A 669 -30.91 9.52 -3.20
C ILE A 669 -31.67 8.26 -3.61
N THR A 670 -31.51 7.85 -4.87
CA THR A 670 -32.01 6.57 -5.38
C THR A 670 -31.35 5.41 -4.64
N VAL A 671 -32.15 4.50 -4.12
CA VAL A 671 -31.64 3.27 -3.50
C VAL A 671 -31.39 2.24 -4.59
N ALA A 672 -30.15 1.84 -4.77
CA ALA A 672 -29.83 0.74 -5.68
C ALA A 672 -30.52 -0.54 -5.20
N PRO A 673 -31.21 -1.29 -6.08
CA PRO A 673 -31.77 -2.58 -5.70
C PRO A 673 -30.66 -3.51 -5.21
N PRO A 674 -30.93 -4.35 -4.19
CA PRO A 674 -29.93 -5.33 -3.75
C PRO A 674 -29.55 -6.25 -4.90
N GLU A 675 -28.28 -6.57 -5.04
CA GLU A 675 -27.83 -7.54 -6.03
C GLU A 675 -28.58 -8.87 -5.83
N PRO A 676 -29.05 -9.52 -6.91
CA PRO A 676 -29.71 -10.81 -6.79
C PRO A 676 -28.73 -11.79 -6.13
N VAL A 677 -29.10 -12.29 -4.97
CA VAL A 677 -28.35 -13.34 -4.26
C VAL A 677 -28.21 -14.52 -5.23
N LYS A 678 -26.98 -14.79 -5.72
CA LYS A 678 -26.70 -16.00 -6.52
C LYS A 678 -27.16 -17.19 -5.70
N GLY A 679 -28.29 -17.77 -6.12
CA GLY A 679 -29.00 -18.82 -5.40
C GLY A 679 -28.07 -19.97 -5.02
N LYS A 680 -28.14 -20.37 -3.76
CA LYS A 680 -27.71 -21.70 -3.34
C LYS A 680 -28.39 -22.70 -4.26
N LYS A 681 -27.59 -23.42 -5.08
CA LYS A 681 -28.11 -24.56 -5.83
C LYS A 681 -28.79 -25.49 -4.82
N GLU A 682 -30.11 -25.58 -4.90
CA GLU A 682 -30.87 -26.58 -4.18
C GLU A 682 -30.33 -27.95 -4.56
N LYS A 683 -29.81 -28.67 -3.57
CA LYS A 683 -29.54 -30.08 -3.71
C LYS A 683 -30.90 -30.75 -3.93
N LYS A 684 -31.21 -31.12 -5.16
CA LYS A 684 -32.29 -32.07 -5.44
C LYS A 684 -31.92 -33.37 -4.73
N GLU A 685 -32.63 -33.66 -3.66
CA GLU A 685 -32.71 -35.01 -3.09
C GLU A 685 -33.31 -35.91 -4.17
N LYS A 686 -32.50 -36.85 -4.63
CA LYS A 686 -33.01 -38.00 -5.38
C LYS A 686 -33.57 -38.98 -4.34
N LYS A 687 -34.88 -39.17 -4.37
CA LYS A 687 -35.54 -40.39 -3.85
C LYS A 687 -35.12 -41.58 -4.67
#